data_6e1e7c150399af060cd1862deb4df792
#
_entry.id   6e1e7c150399af060cd1862deb4df792
#
_cell.length_a   1.000
_cell.length_b   1.000
_cell.length_c   1.000
_cell.angle_alpha   90.00
_cell.angle_beta   90.00
_cell.angle_gamma   90.00
#
_symmetry.space_group_name_H-M   'P 1'
#
loop_
_entity.id
_entity.type
_entity.pdbx_description
1 polymer ?
#
loop_
_entity_poly.entity_id
_entity_poly.type
_entity_poly.pdbx_seq_one_letter_code
_entity_poly.pdbx_strand_id
1 'polypeptide(L)'
;LPKEGKHFDEHECKAKRFVSHKTSNHEPQKGLSHIREPQKREGTRVSIAEFIRESVLLPRLKQAGCLVVYDVDKRYRDQCLDLATDKIRVIDTSESSIESREAALLALREVGQPNTPLEGVLIYVPAKRPQTDEQKQADPFALYAECGAVFPQDDGDEYLSLCLRAKPDYATEIRSLFVREPQPQYAVIDTIGGGVSWPQLRAILGVESGREILGALLVPSANQIEALKGQEGWVQESRDFLRATLGLNVKTRGKTWSALADELWRYVLFSEFVFDLPSVLPETLKGVPHAPIEARPIIDDVCDRLRTDPKTQTAYIERAEAIEAELNLTDLCEAIEDLGERDTFPFEERTFLRTAIKGIVTGDTDTTRQILVRHKNSVWLGKGESQAQWELVRSGLSLVEASEDFERQLPNYARSQADLIDFYLGSLREADRLQREFEQAAGDFLDQHGLMHEVITQARARYRRLAEKVQGVFVKHIETTGWPPSGRLANADAFDRLVADRLKESGRKVAYLMVDALRYELGVALEKLLAEDGPVELQAAYAQLPTITLVGMASLLPGARTGLTLELENESLFPKLAGAPVGNVPQRMSVLAKRYGDRFTEMPLNDFVRGKPKIAETVDLLVLRSTEIDSQLESNPETTLGLIPGTLKLIRVALHKLRGMGFKEAVIVTDHGFFLNAQAEAGDVCVKPQGKWPVNAHDRMMLGDGTADGHSLVVSTEKVGIRGDFAQVALPRSMAPYRSGHLYFHGGASLAEAVVPVLVARLDTAAQADLRKVMVELGYKNGAKRITTFMPVIEVFLSSDDMFSQDTSVEILLEAQDSKGNVVGEPRPGGEVNPATRTVTLMPGQRKQIAVRMDDEFRGKFKVLALNPTTLAAYSNLVLETDYTE
;
A
#
# COMPACT_ATOMS: atom_id res chain seq x y z
N LEU A 1 12.38 25.33 30.02
CA LEU A 1 12.97 24.33 30.92
C LEU A 1 12.03 24.01 32.07
N PRO A 2 11.65 22.73 32.32
CA PRO A 2 12.57 21.87 33.07
C PRO A 2 12.78 20.50 32.39
N LYS A 3 13.93 19.93 32.75
CA LYS A 3 14.38 18.58 32.47
C LYS A 3 13.50 17.58 33.24
N GLU A 4 12.89 16.60 32.58
CA GLU A 4 12.49 15.37 33.23
C GLU A 4 13.08 14.20 32.44
N GLY A 5 14.12 13.60 33.06
CA GLY A 5 14.67 12.35 32.64
C GLY A 5 13.68 11.24 32.97
N LYS A 6 13.23 10.50 31.97
CA LYS A 6 12.55 9.21 32.20
C LYS A 6 13.60 8.15 32.40
N HIS A 7 13.71 7.68 33.63
CA HIS A 7 14.33 6.40 33.99
C HIS A 7 13.71 5.29 33.14
N PHE A 8 14.54 4.63 32.34
CA PHE A 8 14.22 3.33 31.79
C PHE A 8 14.35 2.31 32.93
N ASP A 9 13.26 1.61 33.18
CA ASP A 9 13.14 0.61 34.24
C ASP A 9 13.97 -0.63 33.88
N GLU A 10 14.97 -0.96 34.70
CA GLU A 10 15.86 -2.11 34.56
C GLU A 10 15.18 -3.47 34.85
N HIS A 11 13.85 -3.51 34.86
CA HIS A 11 13.11 -4.71 35.32
C HIS A 11 12.62 -5.67 34.24
N GLU A 12 12.83 -5.43 32.94
CA GLU A 12 12.30 -6.36 31.91
C GLU A 12 13.29 -7.44 31.39
N CYS A 13 14.50 -7.49 31.85
CA CYS A 13 15.48 -8.52 31.46
C CYS A 13 15.89 -9.48 32.60
N LYS A 14 14.92 -10.00 33.35
CA LYS A 14 15.14 -11.20 34.21
C LYS A 14 14.38 -12.38 33.65
N ALA A 15 14.86 -12.97 32.56
CA ALA A 15 14.53 -14.33 32.21
C ALA A 15 15.10 -15.26 33.30
N LYS A 16 14.24 -15.94 34.04
CA LYS A 16 14.56 -16.84 35.15
C LYS A 16 15.50 -17.96 34.66
N ARG A 17 16.70 -17.99 35.17
CA ARG A 17 17.52 -19.21 35.15
C ARG A 17 16.80 -20.28 35.95
N PHE A 18 16.30 -21.29 35.27
CA PHE A 18 15.92 -22.55 35.94
C PHE A 18 17.18 -23.36 36.15
N VAL A 19 17.70 -23.30 37.37
CA VAL A 19 18.64 -24.27 37.91
C VAL A 19 17.82 -25.28 38.72
N SER A 20 17.66 -26.48 38.21
CA SER A 20 17.11 -27.61 38.99
C SER A 20 18.23 -28.22 39.84
N HIS A 21 18.27 -27.88 41.11
CA HIS A 21 18.98 -28.70 42.07
C HIS A 21 18.15 -29.95 42.40
N LYS A 22 18.67 -31.11 42.09
CA LYS A 22 18.38 -32.33 42.81
C LYS A 22 19.69 -32.87 43.33
N THR A 23 19.90 -32.66 44.63
CA THR A 23 20.84 -33.37 45.43
C THR A 23 20.27 -34.75 45.77
N SER A 24 20.99 -35.83 45.55
CA SER A 24 20.92 -37.03 46.31
C SER A 24 22.32 -37.69 46.36
N ASN A 25 22.87 -37.75 47.58
CA ASN A 25 24.04 -38.49 47.97
C ASN A 25 23.82 -39.99 47.74
N HIS A 26 24.77 -40.65 47.12
CA HIS A 26 25.17 -42.00 47.53
C HIS A 26 26.60 -42.28 47.09
N GLU A 27 27.40 -42.78 48.04
CA GLU A 27 28.78 -43.16 47.96
C GLU A 27 29.01 -44.44 47.11
N PRO A 28 30.28 -44.73 46.71
CA PRO A 28 30.57 -45.61 45.60
C PRO A 28 30.79 -47.08 46.07
N GLN A 29 30.23 -48.03 45.34
CA GLN A 29 30.69 -49.40 45.34
C GLN A 29 31.51 -49.74 44.07
N LYS A 30 32.72 -50.26 44.34
CA LYS A 30 33.65 -50.85 43.36
C LYS A 30 33.05 -52.14 42.76
N GLY A 31 33.06 -52.17 41.42
CA GLY A 31 32.81 -53.38 40.64
C GLY A 31 33.51 -53.32 39.28
N LEU A 32 34.65 -54.02 39.21
CA LEU A 32 35.36 -54.33 37.95
C LEU A 32 34.49 -55.23 37.07
N SER A 33 34.23 -54.84 35.82
CA SER A 33 34.12 -55.83 34.73
C SER A 33 34.10 -55.18 33.38
N HIS A 34 35.03 -55.62 32.59
CA HIS A 34 35.06 -55.67 31.12
C HIS A 34 34.76 -54.42 30.30
N ILE A 35 35.83 -53.73 29.95
CA ILE A 35 35.90 -52.84 28.77
C ILE A 35 35.62 -53.68 27.53
N ARG A 36 34.42 -53.58 26.99
CA ARG A 36 34.16 -53.93 25.59
C ARG A 36 34.67 -52.74 24.74
N GLU A 37 35.64 -53.03 23.88
CA GLU A 37 36.02 -52.13 22.82
C GLU A 37 34.79 -51.68 22.03
N PRO A 38 34.66 -50.39 21.72
CA PRO A 38 33.57 -49.92 20.87
C PRO A 38 33.80 -50.50 19.48
N GLN A 39 32.88 -51.32 19.00
CA GLN A 39 32.80 -51.70 17.62
C GLN A 39 32.88 -50.40 16.78
N LYS A 40 33.88 -50.36 15.85
CA LYS A 40 33.93 -49.35 14.80
C LYS A 40 32.58 -49.33 14.10
N ARG A 41 31.75 -48.33 14.46
CA ARG A 41 30.65 -47.91 13.57
C ARG A 41 31.35 -47.42 12.31
N GLU A 42 31.05 -48.01 11.17
CA GLU A 42 31.35 -47.41 9.85
C GLU A 42 30.91 -45.96 9.87
N GLY A 43 31.87 -45.06 9.80
CA GLY A 43 31.65 -43.65 9.97
C GLY A 43 30.73 -43.15 8.86
N THR A 44 29.56 -42.67 9.27
CA THR A 44 28.72 -41.84 8.46
C THR A 44 29.55 -40.61 8.05
N ARG A 45 29.84 -40.48 6.80
CA ARG A 45 30.69 -39.41 6.24
C ARG A 45 29.89 -38.12 6.24
N VAL A 46 30.06 -37.31 7.25
CA VAL A 46 29.38 -36.02 7.45
C VAL A 46 30.11 -34.97 6.60
N SER A 47 29.37 -34.21 5.80
CA SER A 47 29.94 -33.08 5.05
C SER A 47 30.31 -31.93 6.01
N ILE A 48 31.22 -31.04 5.58
CA ILE A 48 31.58 -29.85 6.40
C ILE A 48 30.36 -29.00 6.69
N ALA A 49 29.49 -28.77 5.70
CA ALA A 49 28.26 -28.02 5.87
C ALA A 49 27.34 -28.67 6.94
N GLU A 50 27.14 -29.98 6.86
CA GLU A 50 26.35 -30.74 7.82
C GLU A 50 26.97 -30.74 9.22
N PHE A 51 28.31 -30.86 9.33
CA PHE A 51 29.02 -30.76 10.60
C PHE A 51 28.79 -29.38 11.25
N ILE A 52 28.90 -28.31 10.50
CA ILE A 52 28.68 -26.95 11.00
C ILE A 52 27.23 -26.81 11.48
N ARG A 53 26.28 -27.26 10.68
CA ARG A 53 24.85 -27.19 11.02
C ARG A 53 24.50 -28.01 12.25
N GLU A 54 24.85 -29.32 12.26
CA GLU A 54 24.35 -30.25 13.25
C GLU A 54 25.24 -30.31 14.52
N SER A 55 26.55 -30.05 14.38
CA SER A 55 27.49 -30.21 15.49
C SER A 55 27.95 -28.87 16.09
N VAL A 56 27.72 -27.75 15.41
CA VAL A 56 28.15 -26.42 15.87
C VAL A 56 26.97 -25.50 16.13
N LEU A 57 26.17 -25.21 15.12
CA LEU A 57 25.07 -24.23 15.22
C LEU A 57 23.88 -24.75 16.03
N LEU A 58 23.35 -25.91 15.68
CA LEU A 58 22.17 -26.49 16.30
C LEU A 58 22.31 -26.74 17.83
N PRO A 59 23.43 -27.27 18.32
CA PRO A 59 23.61 -27.46 19.76
C PRO A 59 23.65 -26.14 20.53
N ARG A 60 24.28 -25.10 19.99
CA ARG A 60 24.32 -23.76 20.61
C ARG A 60 22.93 -23.13 20.66
N LEU A 61 22.19 -23.23 19.56
CA LEU A 61 20.82 -22.74 19.47
C LEU A 61 19.92 -23.46 20.51
N LYS A 62 19.98 -24.78 20.58
CA LYS A 62 19.20 -25.56 21.55
C LYS A 62 19.55 -25.24 22.99
N GLN A 63 20.84 -24.98 23.29
CA GLN A 63 21.29 -24.64 24.63
C GLN A 63 20.86 -23.23 25.08
N ALA A 64 20.91 -22.25 24.17
CA ALA A 64 20.69 -20.84 24.50
C ALA A 64 19.29 -20.33 24.16
N GLY A 65 18.53 -21.06 23.32
CA GLY A 65 17.21 -20.61 22.80
C GLY A 65 17.28 -19.48 21.77
N CYS A 66 18.42 -18.77 21.71
CA CYS A 66 18.68 -17.73 20.71
C CYS A 66 20.15 -17.83 20.27
N LEU A 67 20.39 -17.75 18.96
CA LEU A 67 21.74 -17.76 18.37
C LEU A 67 21.86 -16.66 17.31
N VAL A 68 22.85 -15.79 17.46
CA VAL A 68 23.21 -14.80 16.43
C VAL A 68 24.46 -15.28 15.70
N VAL A 69 24.35 -15.39 14.36
CA VAL A 69 25.42 -15.80 13.48
C VAL A 69 25.92 -14.60 12.67
N TYR A 70 27.13 -14.12 12.97
CA TYR A 70 27.81 -13.09 12.20
C TYR A 70 28.66 -13.72 11.10
N ASP A 71 28.38 -13.38 9.85
CA ASP A 71 28.97 -14.01 8.68
C ASP A 71 29.29 -13.01 7.56
N VAL A 72 30.40 -12.32 7.69
CA VAL A 72 30.83 -11.31 6.70
C VAL A 72 31.09 -11.90 5.32
N ASP A 73 31.53 -13.14 5.26
CA ASP A 73 31.87 -13.85 4.02
C ASP A 73 30.65 -14.55 3.40
N LYS A 74 29.49 -14.46 4.03
CA LYS A 74 28.21 -15.10 3.64
C LYS A 74 28.34 -16.63 3.44
N ARG A 75 29.22 -17.26 4.19
CA ARG A 75 29.58 -18.68 4.08
C ARG A 75 28.54 -19.59 4.73
N TYR A 76 27.95 -19.14 5.85
CA TYR A 76 27.10 -19.97 6.71
C TYR A 76 25.60 -19.73 6.51
N ARG A 77 25.23 -18.87 5.54
CA ARG A 77 23.83 -18.48 5.31
C ARG A 77 22.93 -19.68 5.11
N ASP A 78 23.26 -20.56 4.17
CA ASP A 78 22.43 -21.71 3.84
C ASP A 78 22.34 -22.72 5.00
N GLN A 79 23.45 -22.94 5.73
CA GLN A 79 23.46 -23.80 6.91
C GLN A 79 22.57 -23.22 8.03
N CYS A 80 22.42 -21.89 8.13
CA CYS A 80 21.50 -21.24 9.03
C CYS A 80 20.05 -21.42 8.56
N LEU A 81 19.79 -21.20 7.27
CA LEU A 81 18.46 -21.33 6.68
C LEU A 81 17.96 -22.78 6.73
N ASP A 82 18.85 -23.77 6.52
CA ASP A 82 18.54 -25.19 6.62
C ASP A 82 18.15 -25.66 8.04
N LEU A 83 18.34 -24.82 9.07
CA LEU A 83 17.89 -25.10 10.43
C LEU A 83 16.45 -24.69 10.71
N ALA A 84 15.79 -23.98 9.77
CA ALA A 84 14.41 -23.57 9.93
C ALA A 84 13.48 -24.78 10.01
N THR A 85 12.63 -24.80 11.06
CA THR A 85 11.61 -25.83 11.30
C THR A 85 10.45 -25.20 12.10
N ASP A 86 9.38 -25.92 12.31
CA ASP A 86 8.29 -25.47 13.21
C ASP A 86 8.77 -25.10 14.61
N LYS A 87 9.91 -25.65 15.05
CA LYS A 87 10.51 -25.41 16.37
C LYS A 87 11.62 -24.37 16.36
N ILE A 88 12.17 -24.06 15.23
CA ILE A 88 13.30 -23.14 15.03
C ILE A 88 12.94 -22.13 13.98
N ARG A 89 12.84 -20.85 14.39
CA ARG A 89 12.66 -19.74 13.46
C ARG A 89 14.01 -19.15 13.08
N VAL A 90 14.28 -19.08 11.79
CA VAL A 90 15.48 -18.42 11.27
C VAL A 90 15.10 -17.06 10.70
N ILE A 91 15.87 -16.05 11.07
CA ILE A 91 15.68 -14.65 10.61
C ILE A 91 16.94 -14.26 9.86
N ASP A 92 16.80 -14.10 8.56
CA ASP A 92 17.85 -13.60 7.69
C ASP A 92 17.77 -12.07 7.60
N THR A 93 18.85 -11.40 7.99
CA THR A 93 18.90 -9.93 8.01
C THR A 93 19.53 -9.33 6.74
N SER A 94 19.66 -10.12 5.68
CA SER A 94 20.34 -9.70 4.46
C SER A 94 19.60 -8.61 3.69
N GLU A 95 18.27 -8.46 3.88
CA GLU A 95 17.45 -7.51 3.12
C GLU A 95 17.05 -6.27 3.94
N SER A 96 16.66 -6.44 5.21
CA SER A 96 16.22 -5.33 6.06
C SER A 96 16.59 -5.58 7.52
N SER A 97 17.39 -4.69 8.11
CA SER A 97 17.76 -4.78 9.52
C SER A 97 16.62 -4.38 10.48
N ILE A 98 15.73 -3.50 10.08
CA ILE A 98 14.62 -3.02 10.93
C ILE A 98 13.53 -4.08 11.03
N GLU A 99 13.05 -4.58 9.90
CA GLU A 99 12.01 -5.63 9.86
C GLU A 99 12.51 -6.93 10.50
N SER A 100 13.77 -7.29 10.23
CA SER A 100 14.39 -8.46 10.85
C SER A 100 14.54 -8.32 12.36
N ARG A 101 14.79 -7.11 12.88
CA ARG A 101 14.82 -6.84 14.31
C ARG A 101 13.45 -6.99 14.95
N GLU A 102 12.39 -6.52 14.32
CA GLU A 102 11.02 -6.71 14.79
C GLU A 102 10.63 -8.19 14.76
N ALA A 103 10.94 -8.89 13.67
CA ALA A 103 10.70 -10.32 13.54
C ALA A 103 11.44 -11.12 14.64
N ALA A 104 12.71 -10.76 14.93
CA ALA A 104 13.50 -11.39 16.00
C ALA A 104 12.89 -11.15 17.38
N LEU A 105 12.40 -9.95 17.64
CA LEU A 105 11.75 -9.62 18.92
C LEU A 105 10.45 -10.42 19.12
N LEU A 106 9.64 -10.50 18.09
CA LEU A 106 8.39 -11.27 18.11
C LEU A 106 8.69 -12.76 18.31
N ALA A 107 9.59 -13.31 17.52
CA ALA A 107 9.97 -14.72 17.63
C ALA A 107 10.55 -15.07 19.01
N LEU A 108 11.41 -14.22 19.57
CA LEU A 108 12.00 -14.47 20.89
C LEU A 108 10.95 -14.45 22.02
N ARG A 109 9.88 -13.66 21.89
CA ARG A 109 8.76 -13.66 22.83
C ARG A 109 7.96 -14.97 22.79
N GLU A 110 7.95 -15.65 21.67
CA GLU A 110 7.25 -16.93 21.47
C GLU A 110 8.05 -18.13 21.98
N VAL A 111 9.39 -18.04 22.04
CA VAL A 111 10.25 -19.15 22.48
C VAL A 111 9.88 -19.59 23.91
N GLY A 112 9.56 -20.87 24.06
CA GLY A 112 9.24 -21.49 25.34
C GLY A 112 7.87 -21.13 25.92
N GLN A 113 7.00 -20.48 25.15
CA GLN A 113 5.61 -20.22 25.56
C GLN A 113 4.77 -21.52 25.47
N PRO A 114 3.81 -21.76 26.37
CA PRO A 114 3.02 -22.99 26.39
C PRO A 114 2.20 -23.25 25.12
N ASN A 115 1.89 -22.23 24.37
CA ASN A 115 0.99 -22.28 23.21
C ASN A 115 1.73 -22.25 21.87
N THR A 116 3.06 -22.23 21.85
CA THR A 116 3.86 -22.21 20.62
C THR A 116 4.85 -23.38 20.59
N PRO A 117 5.06 -24.02 19.43
CA PRO A 117 6.06 -25.07 19.30
C PRO A 117 7.49 -24.54 19.28
N LEU A 118 7.69 -23.21 19.25
CA LEU A 118 8.97 -22.58 19.00
C LEU A 118 9.96 -22.79 20.18
N GLU A 119 11.06 -23.49 19.91
CA GLU A 119 12.11 -23.82 20.88
C GLU A 119 13.34 -22.91 20.73
N GLY A 120 13.53 -22.26 19.56
CA GLY A 120 14.70 -21.43 19.33
C GLY A 120 14.56 -20.45 18.18
N VAL A 121 15.34 -19.36 18.26
CA VAL A 121 15.46 -18.34 17.20
C VAL A 121 16.91 -18.20 16.78
N LEU A 122 17.19 -18.36 15.49
CA LEU A 122 18.48 -18.09 14.88
C LEU A 122 18.40 -16.79 14.08
N ILE A 123 19.34 -15.87 14.30
CA ILE A 123 19.44 -14.60 13.59
C ILE A 123 20.72 -14.63 12.77
N TYR A 124 20.61 -14.63 11.45
CA TYR A 124 21.73 -14.57 10.53
C TYR A 124 22.03 -13.13 10.16
N VAL A 125 23.27 -12.67 10.37
CA VAL A 125 23.73 -11.30 10.14
C VAL A 125 24.92 -11.32 9.20
N PRO A 126 24.80 -10.84 7.93
CA PRO A 126 25.88 -10.83 6.95
C PRO A 126 26.88 -9.67 7.21
N ALA A 127 27.37 -9.58 8.44
CA ALA A 127 28.30 -8.56 8.88
C ALA A 127 29.37 -9.14 9.83
N LYS A 128 30.42 -8.37 10.09
CA LYS A 128 31.43 -8.73 11.07
C LYS A 128 30.88 -8.57 12.49
N ARG A 129 31.18 -9.52 13.39
CA ARG A 129 30.83 -9.44 14.79
C ARG A 129 31.39 -8.13 15.40
N PRO A 130 30.61 -7.32 16.11
CA PRO A 130 31.07 -6.12 16.78
C PRO A 130 32.06 -6.43 17.90
N GLN A 131 33.19 -5.72 17.92
CA GLN A 131 34.30 -5.94 18.87
C GLN A 131 34.39 -4.82 19.94
N THR A 132 33.99 -3.59 19.60
CA THR A 132 34.03 -2.44 20.52
C THR A 132 32.62 -2.11 21.02
N ASP A 133 32.55 -1.42 22.15
CA ASP A 133 31.28 -0.97 22.72
C ASP A 133 30.51 -0.03 21.77
N GLU A 134 31.20 0.78 21.00
CA GLU A 134 30.59 1.64 19.98
C GLU A 134 29.97 0.81 18.84
N GLN A 135 30.70 -0.22 18.37
CA GLN A 135 30.15 -1.13 17.35
C GLN A 135 28.97 -1.95 17.87
N LYS A 136 29.00 -2.36 19.15
CA LYS A 136 27.87 -3.06 19.78
C LYS A 136 26.64 -2.18 19.92
N GLN A 137 26.81 -0.89 20.20
CA GLN A 137 25.70 0.06 20.25
C GLN A 137 25.09 0.33 18.88
N ALA A 138 25.90 0.27 17.84
CA ALA A 138 25.44 0.45 16.46
C ALA A 138 24.80 -0.82 15.86
N ASP A 139 25.06 -1.99 16.42
CA ASP A 139 24.52 -3.25 15.92
C ASP A 139 23.13 -3.54 16.51
N PRO A 140 22.08 -3.62 15.68
CA PRO A 140 20.71 -3.89 16.14
C PRO A 140 20.53 -5.28 16.79
N PHE A 141 21.49 -6.20 16.58
CA PHE A 141 21.42 -7.58 17.06
C PHE A 141 22.39 -7.90 18.20
N ALA A 142 23.23 -6.98 18.63
CA ALA A 142 24.22 -7.20 19.69
C ALA A 142 23.56 -7.66 21.00
N LEU A 143 22.41 -7.12 21.36
CA LEU A 143 21.68 -7.52 22.56
C LEU A 143 21.24 -8.99 22.53
N TYR A 144 20.80 -9.47 21.37
CA TYR A 144 20.42 -10.87 21.19
C TYR A 144 21.61 -11.81 21.30
N ALA A 145 22.79 -11.39 20.81
CA ALA A 145 24.05 -12.13 20.97
C ALA A 145 24.53 -12.20 22.42
N GLU A 146 24.32 -11.15 23.22
CA GLU A 146 24.68 -11.14 24.64
C GLU A 146 23.71 -11.91 25.53
N CYS A 147 22.42 -11.90 25.19
CA CYS A 147 21.38 -12.64 25.92
C CYS A 147 21.31 -14.13 25.56
N GLY A 148 21.78 -14.50 24.36
CA GLY A 148 21.76 -15.85 23.80
C GLY A 148 23.15 -16.44 23.60
N ALA A 149 23.35 -17.05 22.45
CA ALA A 149 24.65 -17.51 21.96
C ALA A 149 25.08 -16.71 20.73
N VAL A 150 26.35 -16.72 20.45
CA VAL A 150 26.94 -16.05 19.28
C VAL A 150 27.85 -17.00 18.50
N PHE A 151 27.86 -16.86 17.20
CA PHE A 151 28.80 -17.53 16.31
C PHE A 151 29.37 -16.53 15.29
N PRO A 152 30.70 -16.48 15.04
CA PRO A 152 31.75 -17.19 15.76
C PRO A 152 31.92 -16.64 17.18
N GLN A 153 32.25 -17.54 18.13
CA GLN A 153 32.46 -17.19 19.53
C GLN A 153 33.93 -16.93 19.84
N ASP A 154 34.82 -17.81 19.38
CA ASP A 154 36.26 -17.81 19.61
C ASP A 154 37.03 -18.37 18.39
N ASP A 155 38.36 -18.47 18.48
CA ASP A 155 39.23 -18.99 17.42
C ASP A 155 38.89 -20.44 17.02
N GLY A 156 38.20 -21.20 17.86
CA GLY A 156 37.71 -22.54 17.53
C GLY A 156 36.58 -22.54 16.49
N ASP A 157 35.95 -21.39 16.26
CA ASP A 157 34.93 -21.18 15.26
C ASP A 157 35.45 -20.60 13.94
N GLU A 158 36.77 -20.34 13.85
CA GLU A 158 37.37 -20.01 12.58
C GLU A 158 37.19 -21.15 11.56
N TYR A 159 37.00 -20.79 10.30
CA TYR A 159 36.67 -21.73 9.26
C TYR A 159 37.65 -22.93 9.15
N LEU A 160 38.94 -22.64 9.22
CA LEU A 160 39.98 -23.69 9.28
C LEU A 160 39.80 -24.63 10.48
N SER A 161 39.57 -24.05 11.65
CA SER A 161 39.35 -24.80 12.90
C SER A 161 38.13 -25.71 12.83
N LEU A 162 37.05 -25.25 12.23
CA LEU A 162 35.85 -26.05 11.98
C LEU A 162 36.12 -27.21 11.04
N CYS A 163 36.84 -26.99 9.94
CA CYS A 163 37.18 -28.02 8.98
C CYS A 163 38.09 -29.09 9.61
N LEU A 164 39.06 -28.69 10.45
CA LEU A 164 39.92 -29.60 11.18
C LEU A 164 39.15 -30.43 12.22
N ARG A 165 38.16 -29.84 12.85
CA ARG A 165 37.27 -30.55 13.82
C ARG A 165 36.36 -31.54 13.12
N ALA A 166 35.89 -31.20 11.92
CA ALA A 166 35.02 -32.08 11.13
C ALA A 166 35.79 -33.30 10.57
N LYS A 167 37.05 -33.09 10.18
CA LYS A 167 37.86 -34.14 9.59
C LYS A 167 39.27 -34.23 10.25
N PRO A 168 39.34 -34.60 11.51
CA PRO A 168 40.60 -34.59 12.29
C PRO A 168 41.71 -35.50 11.71
N ASP A 169 41.32 -36.62 11.09
CA ASP A 169 42.27 -37.57 10.48
C ASP A 169 42.98 -37.00 9.23
N TYR A 170 42.45 -35.91 8.65
CA TYR A 170 42.95 -35.27 7.42
C TYR A 170 43.51 -33.86 7.66
N ALA A 171 43.92 -33.59 8.90
CA ALA A 171 44.35 -32.27 9.31
C ALA A 171 45.53 -31.72 8.49
N THR A 172 46.45 -32.56 8.05
CA THR A 172 47.63 -32.15 7.27
C THR A 172 47.22 -31.70 5.84
N GLU A 173 46.35 -32.47 5.20
CA GLU A 173 45.84 -32.16 3.85
C GLU A 173 44.99 -30.89 3.87
N ILE A 174 44.13 -30.74 4.85
CA ILE A 174 43.30 -29.54 5.03
C ILE A 174 44.18 -28.31 5.22
N ARG A 175 45.16 -28.36 6.12
CA ARG A 175 46.09 -27.23 6.33
C ARG A 175 46.87 -26.89 5.02
N SER A 176 47.31 -27.90 4.28
CA SER A 176 48.00 -27.70 3.02
C SER A 176 47.07 -27.06 1.95
N LEU A 177 45.79 -27.37 1.98
CA LEU A 177 44.78 -26.74 1.13
C LEU A 177 44.62 -25.27 1.47
N PHE A 178 44.45 -24.93 2.74
CA PHE A 178 44.28 -23.54 3.20
C PHE A 178 45.50 -22.65 2.95
N VAL A 179 46.70 -23.23 2.86
CA VAL A 179 47.90 -22.48 2.46
C VAL A 179 47.87 -22.10 0.96
N ARG A 180 47.28 -22.95 0.13
CA ARG A 180 47.14 -22.70 -1.32
C ARG A 180 45.94 -21.85 -1.64
N GLU A 181 44.85 -22.04 -0.92
CA GLU A 181 43.57 -21.39 -1.09
C GLU A 181 43.03 -20.97 0.31
N PRO A 182 43.14 -19.69 0.68
CA PRO A 182 42.80 -19.26 2.04
C PRO A 182 41.30 -19.43 2.42
N GLN A 183 40.44 -19.54 1.41
CA GLN A 183 38.98 -19.66 1.57
C GLN A 183 38.43 -20.80 0.68
N PRO A 184 38.85 -22.06 0.88
CA PRO A 184 38.37 -23.16 0.04
C PRO A 184 36.89 -23.42 0.27
N GLN A 185 36.18 -23.81 -0.81
CA GLN A 185 34.79 -24.20 -0.75
C GLN A 185 34.59 -25.51 0.01
N TYR A 186 33.41 -25.69 0.62
CA TYR A 186 33.07 -26.93 1.35
C TYR A 186 33.28 -28.18 0.48
N ALA A 187 32.81 -28.15 -0.77
CA ALA A 187 32.95 -29.26 -1.71
C ALA A 187 34.40 -29.73 -1.88
N VAL A 188 35.36 -28.78 -1.94
CA VAL A 188 36.79 -29.09 -2.08
C VAL A 188 37.33 -29.78 -0.84
N ILE A 189 36.96 -29.30 0.35
CA ILE A 189 37.39 -29.93 1.62
C ILE A 189 36.74 -31.31 1.79
N ASP A 190 35.49 -31.44 1.38
CA ASP A 190 34.75 -32.69 1.47
C ASP A 190 35.33 -33.78 0.58
N THR A 191 36.04 -33.48 -0.50
CA THR A 191 36.76 -34.46 -1.29
C THR A 191 37.95 -35.08 -0.55
N ILE A 192 38.51 -34.38 0.45
CA ILE A 192 39.62 -34.90 1.27
C ILE A 192 39.09 -36.02 2.16
N GLY A 193 39.65 -37.22 2.02
CA GLY A 193 39.27 -38.41 2.76
C GLY A 193 38.08 -39.18 2.22
N GLY A 194 37.59 -38.80 1.07
CA GLY A 194 36.57 -39.53 0.30
C GLY A 194 35.13 -39.30 0.81
N GLY A 195 34.24 -38.87 -0.03
CA GLY A 195 32.80 -38.96 0.12
C GLY A 195 32.06 -37.69 0.51
N VAL A 196 31.84 -36.86 -0.42
CA VAL A 196 30.78 -35.82 -0.42
C VAL A 196 29.49 -36.49 -0.83
N SER A 197 28.41 -36.18 -0.17
CA SER A 197 27.08 -36.46 -0.70
C SER A 197 26.93 -35.66 -2.02
N TRP A 198 26.64 -36.34 -3.09
CA TRP A 198 26.32 -35.73 -4.39
C TRP A 198 27.48 -34.94 -5.04
N PRO A 199 28.71 -35.52 -5.17
CA PRO A 199 29.89 -34.80 -5.64
C PRO A 199 29.79 -34.31 -7.08
N GLN A 200 29.12 -35.07 -7.96
CA GLN A 200 28.96 -34.67 -9.37
C GLN A 200 27.97 -33.52 -9.53
N LEU A 201 26.85 -33.58 -8.82
CA LEU A 201 25.89 -32.48 -8.84
C LEU A 201 26.49 -31.19 -8.31
N ARG A 202 27.19 -31.22 -7.19
CA ARG A 202 27.85 -30.04 -6.62
C ARG A 202 28.89 -29.47 -7.59
N ALA A 203 29.72 -30.31 -8.17
CA ALA A 203 30.72 -29.86 -9.10
C ALA A 203 30.14 -29.27 -10.41
N ILE A 204 29.12 -29.90 -10.98
CA ILE A 204 28.49 -29.45 -12.23
C ILE A 204 27.64 -28.17 -12.01
N LEU A 205 26.89 -28.13 -10.91
CA LEU A 205 26.00 -26.98 -10.62
C LEU A 205 26.75 -25.84 -9.95
N GLY A 206 27.95 -26.07 -9.40
CA GLY A 206 28.73 -25.07 -8.69
C GLY A 206 28.05 -24.63 -7.38
N VAL A 207 27.45 -25.58 -6.65
CA VAL A 207 26.65 -25.33 -5.44
C VAL A 207 27.16 -26.19 -4.27
N GLU A 208 26.89 -25.75 -3.04
CA GLU A 208 27.45 -26.34 -1.84
C GLU A 208 26.43 -27.14 -0.99
N SER A 209 25.16 -26.78 -1.04
CA SER A 209 24.11 -27.39 -0.20
C SER A 209 23.10 -28.21 -0.99
N GLY A 210 22.41 -29.15 -0.31
CA GLY A 210 21.28 -29.88 -0.91
C GLY A 210 20.15 -28.97 -1.35
N ARG A 211 19.93 -27.87 -0.63
CA ARG A 211 18.95 -26.84 -0.93
C ARG A 211 19.26 -26.12 -2.25
N GLU A 212 20.54 -25.78 -2.47
CA GLU A 212 20.98 -25.16 -3.73
C GLU A 212 20.93 -26.14 -4.90
N ILE A 213 21.27 -27.42 -4.66
CA ILE A 213 21.12 -28.46 -5.68
C ILE A 213 19.67 -28.54 -6.16
N LEU A 214 18.71 -28.55 -5.23
CA LEU A 214 17.29 -28.62 -5.55
C LEU A 214 16.83 -27.39 -6.33
N GLY A 215 17.21 -26.19 -5.89
CA GLY A 215 16.92 -24.93 -6.59
C GLY A 215 17.51 -24.91 -8.00
N ALA A 216 18.77 -25.33 -8.16
CA ALA A 216 19.45 -25.39 -9.47
C ALA A 216 18.90 -26.49 -10.40
N LEU A 217 18.32 -27.56 -9.85
CA LEU A 217 17.62 -28.55 -10.67
C LEU A 217 16.25 -28.06 -11.15
N LEU A 218 15.60 -27.20 -10.39
CA LEU A 218 14.33 -26.58 -10.78
C LEU A 218 14.55 -25.42 -11.75
N VAL A 219 15.39 -24.45 -11.39
CA VAL A 219 15.66 -23.23 -12.18
C VAL A 219 17.18 -23.03 -12.33
N PRO A 220 17.85 -23.78 -13.21
CA PRO A 220 19.26 -23.60 -13.42
C PRO A 220 19.57 -22.32 -14.19
N SER A 221 20.71 -21.70 -13.90
CA SER A 221 21.28 -20.63 -14.71
C SER A 221 21.72 -21.14 -16.10
N ALA A 222 21.90 -20.21 -17.03
CA ALA A 222 22.36 -20.58 -18.39
C ALA A 222 23.66 -21.40 -18.37
N ASN A 223 24.62 -21.05 -17.50
CA ASN A 223 25.87 -21.77 -17.33
C ASN A 223 25.65 -23.20 -16.78
N GLN A 224 24.77 -23.39 -15.86
CA GLN A 224 24.40 -24.67 -15.29
C GLN A 224 23.71 -25.58 -16.33
N ILE A 225 22.84 -25.01 -17.18
CA ILE A 225 22.21 -25.75 -18.29
C ILE A 225 23.27 -26.28 -19.25
N GLU A 226 24.25 -25.47 -19.62
CA GLU A 226 25.30 -25.90 -20.51
C GLU A 226 26.21 -26.99 -19.85
N ALA A 227 26.50 -26.83 -18.56
CA ALA A 227 27.27 -27.86 -17.83
C ALA A 227 26.50 -29.19 -17.73
N LEU A 228 25.21 -29.18 -17.54
CA LEU A 228 24.34 -30.36 -17.50
C LEU A 228 24.25 -31.08 -18.88
N LYS A 229 24.35 -30.34 -19.98
CA LYS A 229 24.36 -30.92 -21.33
C LYS A 229 25.68 -31.67 -21.65
N GLY A 230 26.80 -31.24 -21.07
CA GLY A 230 28.14 -31.76 -21.39
C GLY A 230 28.52 -33.06 -20.69
N GLN A 231 27.75 -33.55 -19.71
CA GLN A 231 28.11 -34.71 -18.89
C GLN A 231 26.88 -35.60 -18.61
N GLU A 232 27.04 -36.92 -18.58
CA GLU A 232 25.93 -37.86 -18.32
C GLU A 232 25.86 -38.37 -16.87
N GLY A 233 26.95 -38.31 -16.10
CA GLY A 233 27.09 -38.92 -14.78
C GLY A 233 26.15 -38.35 -13.72
N TRP A 234 25.78 -37.08 -13.84
CA TRP A 234 24.89 -36.37 -12.90
C TRP A 234 23.46 -36.93 -12.86
N VAL A 235 22.97 -37.55 -13.93
CA VAL A 235 21.58 -38.02 -14.03
C VAL A 235 21.26 -39.08 -12.98
N GLN A 236 22.16 -40.04 -12.76
CA GLN A 236 21.95 -41.06 -11.74
C GLN A 236 22.04 -40.48 -10.35
N GLU A 237 23.02 -39.61 -10.12
CA GLU A 237 23.17 -38.94 -8.84
C GLU A 237 22.00 -38.04 -8.52
N SER A 238 21.39 -37.33 -9.49
CA SER A 238 20.15 -36.58 -9.32
C SER A 238 18.99 -37.46 -8.90
N ARG A 239 18.82 -38.62 -9.49
CA ARG A 239 17.78 -39.59 -9.13
C ARG A 239 17.94 -40.06 -7.69
N ASP A 240 19.17 -40.38 -7.30
CA ASP A 240 19.45 -40.82 -5.94
C ASP A 240 19.29 -39.69 -4.93
N PHE A 241 19.69 -38.46 -5.30
CA PHE A 241 19.44 -37.25 -4.52
C PHE A 241 17.96 -36.99 -4.29
N LEU A 242 17.16 -36.95 -5.35
CA LEU A 242 15.73 -36.68 -5.28
C LEU A 242 14.97 -37.75 -4.52
N ARG A 243 15.39 -39.00 -4.64
CA ARG A 243 14.83 -40.12 -3.83
C ARG A 243 15.15 -39.95 -2.35
N ALA A 244 16.41 -39.64 -2.03
CA ALA A 244 16.84 -39.50 -0.64
C ALA A 244 16.26 -38.25 0.05
N THR A 245 16.12 -37.13 -0.70
CA THR A 245 15.71 -35.85 -0.15
C THR A 245 14.20 -35.65 -0.13
N LEU A 246 13.52 -36.05 -1.20
CA LEU A 246 12.08 -35.79 -1.38
C LEU A 246 11.23 -37.05 -1.46
N GLY A 247 11.83 -38.26 -1.50
CA GLY A 247 11.12 -39.50 -1.78
C GLY A 247 10.74 -39.68 -3.24
N LEU A 248 11.18 -38.79 -4.17
CA LEU A 248 10.84 -38.83 -5.59
C LEU A 248 11.58 -39.98 -6.32
N ASN A 249 10.80 -40.97 -6.76
CA ASN A 249 11.30 -41.98 -7.69
C ASN A 249 11.06 -41.53 -9.14
N VAL A 250 12.06 -40.89 -9.74
CA VAL A 250 11.99 -40.37 -11.12
C VAL A 250 11.72 -41.50 -12.10
N LYS A 251 10.57 -41.40 -12.82
CA LYS A 251 10.13 -42.42 -13.78
C LYS A 251 10.65 -42.19 -15.20
N THR A 252 10.95 -40.92 -15.55
CA THR A 252 11.45 -40.61 -16.90
C THR A 252 12.75 -41.34 -17.19
N ARG A 253 12.87 -41.94 -18.36
CA ARG A 253 14.10 -42.52 -18.89
C ARG A 253 14.97 -41.51 -19.62
N GLY A 254 14.46 -40.29 -19.78
CA GLY A 254 15.18 -39.17 -20.39
C GLY A 254 16.46 -38.85 -19.64
N LYS A 255 17.52 -38.54 -20.39
CA LYS A 255 18.80 -38.12 -19.84
C LYS A 255 19.02 -36.60 -19.92
N THR A 256 17.99 -35.87 -20.28
CA THR A 256 18.02 -34.40 -20.37
C THR A 256 17.56 -33.78 -19.09
N TRP A 257 18.12 -32.63 -18.75
CA TRP A 257 17.66 -31.84 -17.61
C TRP A 257 16.15 -31.53 -17.70
N SER A 258 15.66 -31.10 -18.86
CA SER A 258 14.25 -30.75 -19.06
C SER A 258 13.29 -31.87 -18.65
N ALA A 259 13.57 -33.12 -19.08
CA ALA A 259 12.74 -34.29 -18.77
C ALA A 259 12.69 -34.60 -17.27
N LEU A 260 13.79 -34.35 -16.54
CA LEU A 260 13.86 -34.52 -15.09
C LEU A 260 13.20 -33.35 -14.40
N ALA A 261 13.39 -32.11 -14.87
CA ALA A 261 12.80 -30.92 -14.31
C ALA A 261 11.27 -30.93 -14.41
N ASP A 262 10.67 -31.38 -15.52
CA ASP A 262 9.21 -31.46 -15.69
C ASP A 262 8.57 -32.38 -14.64
N GLU A 263 9.18 -33.54 -14.36
CA GLU A 263 8.71 -34.47 -13.34
C GLU A 263 8.94 -33.90 -11.92
N LEU A 264 10.07 -33.21 -11.68
CA LEU A 264 10.40 -32.60 -10.39
C LEU A 264 9.45 -31.45 -10.06
N TRP A 265 9.20 -30.54 -11.01
CA TRP A 265 8.28 -29.44 -10.85
C TRP A 265 6.88 -29.90 -10.48
N ARG A 266 6.34 -30.86 -11.23
CA ARG A 266 5.02 -31.44 -10.94
C ARG A 266 4.97 -32.06 -9.55
N TYR A 267 6.01 -32.81 -9.19
CA TYR A 267 6.09 -33.44 -7.88
C TYR A 267 6.15 -32.42 -6.73
N VAL A 268 6.98 -31.39 -6.85
CA VAL A 268 7.16 -30.37 -5.83
C VAL A 268 5.87 -29.56 -5.62
N LEU A 269 5.30 -28.99 -6.70
CA LEU A 269 4.10 -28.17 -6.60
C LEU A 269 2.87 -28.97 -6.17
N PHE A 270 2.69 -30.17 -6.71
CA PHE A 270 1.56 -31.01 -6.31
C PHE A 270 1.71 -31.50 -4.87
N SER A 271 2.93 -31.72 -4.38
CA SER A 271 3.17 -32.05 -2.96
C SER A 271 2.80 -30.92 -2.02
N GLU A 272 3.19 -29.67 -2.34
CA GLU A 272 2.81 -28.49 -1.55
C GLU A 272 1.29 -28.38 -1.46
N PHE A 273 0.59 -28.49 -2.57
CA PHE A 273 -0.86 -28.50 -2.63
C PHE A 273 -1.49 -29.60 -1.73
N VAL A 274 -0.97 -30.84 -1.84
CA VAL A 274 -1.48 -31.96 -1.04
C VAL A 274 -1.25 -31.75 0.46
N PHE A 275 -0.12 -31.17 0.83
CA PHE A 275 0.21 -30.93 2.24
C PHE A 275 -0.63 -29.82 2.85
N ASP A 276 -1.08 -28.87 2.05
CA ASP A 276 -1.90 -27.76 2.53
C ASP A 276 -3.39 -28.10 2.53
N LEU A 277 -3.82 -29.04 1.70
CA LEU A 277 -5.22 -29.40 1.56
C LEU A 277 -5.79 -30.04 2.84
N PRO A 278 -6.77 -29.41 3.53
CA PRO A 278 -7.35 -29.98 4.74
C PRO A 278 -8.27 -31.19 4.46
N SER A 279 -8.80 -31.27 3.25
CA SER A 279 -9.74 -32.31 2.82
C SER A 279 -9.05 -33.46 2.11
N VAL A 280 -9.80 -34.55 1.87
CA VAL A 280 -9.27 -35.71 1.15
C VAL A 280 -9.19 -35.42 -0.33
N LEU A 281 -8.06 -35.75 -0.95
CA LEU A 281 -7.86 -35.67 -2.39
C LEU A 281 -8.96 -36.37 -3.19
N PRO A 282 -9.44 -35.79 -4.30
CA PRO A 282 -10.29 -36.48 -5.26
C PRO A 282 -9.69 -37.82 -5.72
N GLU A 283 -10.55 -38.81 -5.92
CA GLU A 283 -10.12 -40.18 -6.29
C GLU A 283 -9.20 -40.20 -7.52
N THR A 284 -9.49 -39.32 -8.49
CA THR A 284 -8.70 -39.17 -9.73
C THR A 284 -7.28 -38.67 -9.50
N LEU A 285 -7.06 -37.90 -8.44
CA LEU A 285 -5.74 -37.32 -8.08
C LEU A 285 -4.93 -38.19 -7.13
N LYS A 286 -5.52 -39.21 -6.49
CA LYS A 286 -4.81 -40.10 -5.57
C LYS A 286 -3.64 -40.85 -6.22
N GLY A 287 -3.67 -41.05 -7.53
CA GLY A 287 -2.61 -41.69 -8.28
C GLY A 287 -1.44 -40.78 -8.70
N VAL A 288 -1.56 -39.48 -8.46
CA VAL A 288 -0.51 -38.51 -8.78
C VAL A 288 0.61 -38.59 -7.72
N PRO A 289 1.86 -38.82 -8.11
CA PRO A 289 2.97 -38.91 -7.18
C PRO A 289 3.16 -37.58 -6.40
N HIS A 290 3.29 -37.67 -5.10
CA HIS A 290 3.61 -36.56 -4.20
C HIS A 290 4.55 -37.03 -3.08
N ALA A 291 5.13 -36.07 -2.37
CA ALA A 291 6.15 -36.33 -1.36
C ALA A 291 5.52 -36.92 -0.08
N PRO A 292 6.29 -37.71 0.70
CA PRO A 292 5.88 -38.09 2.04
C PRO A 292 5.89 -36.87 2.97
N ILE A 293 5.09 -36.92 4.03
CA ILE A 293 4.90 -35.78 4.93
C ILE A 293 6.20 -35.27 5.58
N GLU A 294 7.16 -36.15 5.75
CA GLU A 294 8.47 -35.84 6.31
C GLU A 294 9.28 -34.87 5.40
N ALA A 295 8.96 -34.80 4.11
CA ALA A 295 9.60 -33.88 3.15
C ALA A 295 8.89 -32.50 3.11
N ARG A 296 7.76 -32.30 3.81
CA ARG A 296 6.99 -31.06 3.83
C ARG A 296 7.86 -29.82 4.07
N PRO A 297 8.76 -29.78 5.09
CA PRO A 297 9.55 -28.56 5.33
C PRO A 297 10.48 -28.17 4.18
N ILE A 298 10.97 -29.17 3.41
CA ILE A 298 11.83 -28.93 2.24
C ILE A 298 10.99 -28.45 1.06
N ILE A 299 9.81 -29.03 0.85
CA ILE A 299 8.89 -28.65 -0.22
C ILE A 299 8.41 -27.22 -0.01
N ASP A 300 7.92 -26.91 1.19
CA ASP A 300 7.41 -25.59 1.56
C ASP A 300 8.50 -24.51 1.37
N ASP A 301 9.72 -24.75 1.86
CA ASP A 301 10.83 -23.82 1.71
C ASP A 301 11.22 -23.59 0.24
N VAL A 302 11.27 -24.64 -0.55
CA VAL A 302 11.60 -24.51 -1.97
C VAL A 302 10.53 -23.72 -2.71
N CYS A 303 9.26 -24.00 -2.50
CA CYS A 303 8.17 -23.29 -3.14
C CYS A 303 8.13 -21.81 -2.72
N ASP A 304 8.35 -21.52 -1.43
CA ASP A 304 8.39 -20.14 -0.91
C ASP A 304 9.53 -19.34 -1.57
N ARG A 305 10.71 -19.94 -1.73
CA ARG A 305 11.82 -19.28 -2.43
C ARG A 305 11.54 -19.06 -3.92
N LEU A 306 10.99 -20.08 -4.58
CA LEU A 306 10.63 -19.96 -6.00
C LEU A 306 9.61 -18.84 -6.25
N ARG A 307 8.68 -18.59 -5.31
CA ARG A 307 7.70 -17.51 -5.37
C ARG A 307 8.29 -16.14 -5.06
N THR A 308 9.22 -16.06 -4.11
CA THR A 308 9.72 -14.76 -3.60
C THR A 308 10.95 -14.24 -4.36
N ASP A 309 11.76 -15.08 -4.97
CA ASP A 309 12.92 -14.62 -5.75
C ASP A 309 12.47 -14.16 -7.15
N PRO A 310 12.67 -12.87 -7.52
CA PRO A 310 12.31 -12.36 -8.85
C PRO A 310 12.90 -13.13 -10.02
N LYS A 311 14.03 -13.84 -9.82
CA LYS A 311 14.69 -14.63 -10.88
C LYS A 311 13.96 -15.94 -11.16
N THR A 312 13.28 -16.50 -10.17
CA THR A 312 12.61 -17.80 -10.28
C THR A 312 11.10 -17.68 -10.41
N GLN A 313 10.52 -16.56 -9.97
CA GLN A 313 9.08 -16.33 -9.92
C GLN A 313 8.36 -16.54 -11.26
N THR A 314 8.96 -16.08 -12.37
CA THR A 314 8.37 -16.28 -13.71
C THR A 314 8.29 -17.77 -14.05
N ALA A 315 9.37 -18.53 -13.78
CA ALA A 315 9.38 -19.96 -14.02
C ALA A 315 8.37 -20.71 -13.14
N TYR A 316 8.23 -20.29 -11.87
CA TYR A 316 7.24 -20.83 -10.94
C TYR A 316 5.81 -20.66 -11.50
N ILE A 317 5.46 -19.44 -11.90
CA ILE A 317 4.14 -19.11 -12.45
C ILE A 317 3.84 -19.95 -13.70
N GLU A 318 4.75 -20.00 -14.68
CA GLU A 318 4.57 -20.75 -15.92
C GLU A 318 4.41 -22.26 -15.65
N ARG A 319 5.17 -22.80 -14.71
CA ARG A 319 5.11 -24.21 -14.33
C ARG A 319 3.83 -24.56 -13.56
N ALA A 320 3.39 -23.70 -12.65
CA ALA A 320 2.15 -23.92 -11.91
C ALA A 320 0.94 -23.87 -12.85
N GLU A 321 0.85 -22.90 -13.76
CA GLU A 321 -0.21 -22.83 -14.79
C GLU A 321 -0.23 -24.10 -15.67
N ALA A 322 0.93 -24.56 -16.11
CA ALA A 322 1.03 -25.75 -16.94
C ALA A 322 0.60 -27.04 -16.20
N ILE A 323 0.98 -27.17 -14.93
CA ILE A 323 0.65 -28.34 -14.10
C ILE A 323 -0.83 -28.32 -13.70
N GLU A 324 -1.40 -27.15 -13.37
CA GLU A 324 -2.83 -27.02 -13.14
C GLU A 324 -3.63 -27.54 -14.34
N ALA A 325 -3.26 -27.10 -15.55
CA ALA A 325 -3.91 -27.54 -16.79
C ALA A 325 -3.67 -29.04 -17.07
N GLU A 326 -2.44 -29.55 -16.89
CA GLU A 326 -2.09 -30.95 -17.09
C GLU A 326 -2.91 -31.88 -16.19
N LEU A 327 -3.05 -31.53 -14.94
CA LEU A 327 -3.77 -32.33 -13.94
C LEU A 327 -5.27 -32.04 -13.88
N ASN A 328 -5.74 -31.05 -14.64
CA ASN A 328 -7.13 -30.57 -14.63
C ASN A 328 -7.62 -30.24 -13.21
N LEU A 329 -6.77 -29.54 -12.41
CA LEU A 329 -7.05 -29.29 -11.00
C LEU A 329 -8.30 -28.45 -10.80
N THR A 330 -8.53 -27.45 -11.63
CA THR A 330 -9.71 -26.58 -11.56
C THR A 330 -11.02 -27.37 -11.52
N ASP A 331 -11.21 -28.27 -12.47
CA ASP A 331 -12.47 -29.03 -12.55
C ASP A 331 -12.54 -30.12 -11.48
N LEU A 332 -11.42 -30.78 -11.19
CA LEU A 332 -11.39 -31.89 -10.24
C LEU A 332 -11.53 -31.46 -8.78
N CYS A 333 -11.14 -30.19 -8.48
CA CYS A 333 -11.21 -29.63 -7.12
C CYS A 333 -12.37 -28.63 -6.95
N GLU A 334 -13.24 -28.42 -7.97
CA GLU A 334 -14.33 -27.44 -7.92
C GLU A 334 -15.27 -27.62 -6.71
N ALA A 335 -15.48 -28.86 -6.27
CA ALA A 335 -16.34 -29.19 -5.13
C ALA A 335 -15.67 -29.01 -3.76
N ILE A 336 -14.37 -28.65 -3.70
CA ILE A 336 -13.64 -28.48 -2.46
C ILE A 336 -13.79 -27.02 -2.01
N GLU A 337 -14.47 -26.80 -0.89
CA GLU A 337 -14.67 -25.46 -0.32
C GLU A 337 -13.43 -24.93 0.42
N ASP A 338 -12.70 -25.81 1.12
CA ASP A 338 -11.50 -25.45 1.88
C ASP A 338 -10.26 -26.07 1.23
N LEU A 339 -9.46 -25.21 0.60
CA LEU A 339 -8.21 -25.56 -0.09
C LEU A 339 -6.96 -25.32 0.78
N GLY A 340 -7.12 -24.95 2.06
CA GLY A 340 -6.01 -24.67 2.94
C GLY A 340 -5.65 -23.19 2.99
N GLU A 341 -4.36 -22.91 3.08
CA GLU A 341 -3.86 -21.54 3.30
C GLU A 341 -2.95 -21.02 2.19
N ARG A 342 -2.40 -21.91 1.36
CA ARG A 342 -1.44 -21.58 0.29
C ARG A 342 -2.16 -21.46 -1.04
N ASP A 343 -1.55 -20.73 -1.95
CA ASP A 343 -2.01 -20.53 -3.31
C ASP A 343 -0.96 -21.04 -4.30
N THR A 344 -0.66 -22.32 -4.23
CA THR A 344 0.32 -22.99 -5.10
C THR A 344 -0.07 -22.87 -6.57
N PHE A 345 -1.35 -23.01 -6.88
CA PHE A 345 -1.90 -22.98 -8.23
C PHE A 345 -2.89 -21.81 -8.41
N PRO A 346 -3.05 -21.30 -9.64
CA PRO A 346 -3.96 -20.18 -9.89
C PRO A 346 -5.44 -20.48 -9.56
N PHE A 347 -5.91 -21.72 -9.61
CA PHE A 347 -7.30 -22.03 -9.25
C PHE A 347 -7.57 -21.85 -7.74
N GLU A 348 -6.56 -22.03 -6.88
CA GLU A 348 -6.66 -21.83 -5.44
C GLU A 348 -6.89 -20.35 -5.15
N GLU A 349 -6.09 -19.48 -5.77
CA GLU A 349 -6.26 -18.02 -5.64
C GLU A 349 -7.67 -17.57 -6.09
N ARG A 350 -8.17 -18.11 -7.21
CA ARG A 350 -9.54 -17.82 -7.67
C ARG A 350 -10.60 -18.31 -6.66
N THR A 351 -10.37 -19.42 -5.98
CA THR A 351 -11.27 -19.95 -4.96
C THR A 351 -11.23 -19.11 -3.68
N PHE A 352 -10.04 -18.67 -3.24
CA PHE A 352 -9.91 -17.73 -2.13
C PHE A 352 -10.59 -16.40 -2.44
N LEU A 353 -10.47 -15.89 -3.66
CA LEU A 353 -11.18 -14.69 -4.09
C LEU A 353 -12.71 -14.86 -3.97
N ARG A 354 -13.26 -15.97 -4.46
CA ARG A 354 -14.71 -16.27 -4.33
C ARG A 354 -15.14 -16.39 -2.87
N THR A 355 -14.31 -17.01 -2.02
CA THR A 355 -14.57 -17.14 -0.58
C THR A 355 -14.54 -15.77 0.10
N ALA A 356 -13.60 -14.90 -0.25
CA ALA A 356 -13.54 -13.53 0.26
C ALA A 356 -14.78 -12.70 -0.16
N ILE A 357 -15.23 -12.84 -1.41
CA ILE A 357 -16.47 -12.23 -1.91
C ILE A 357 -17.67 -12.74 -1.10
N LYS A 358 -17.82 -14.06 -0.94
CA LYS A 358 -18.88 -14.68 -0.16
C LYS A 358 -18.91 -14.16 1.28
N GLY A 359 -17.72 -13.97 1.90
CA GLY A 359 -17.61 -13.42 3.25
C GLY A 359 -18.20 -12.01 3.36
N ILE A 360 -17.92 -11.11 2.41
CA ILE A 360 -18.52 -9.76 2.37
C ILE A 360 -20.05 -9.87 2.22
N VAL A 361 -20.53 -10.73 1.33
CA VAL A 361 -21.96 -10.87 1.03
C VAL A 361 -22.73 -11.43 2.21
N THR A 362 -22.18 -12.40 2.91
CA THR A 362 -22.80 -13.05 4.08
C THR A 362 -22.59 -12.33 5.39
N GLY A 363 -21.67 -11.34 5.42
CA GLY A 363 -21.30 -10.60 6.63
C GLY A 363 -20.20 -11.28 7.48
N ASP A 364 -19.55 -12.32 6.97
CA ASP A 364 -18.37 -12.93 7.59
C ASP A 364 -17.09 -12.17 7.17
N THR A 365 -16.99 -10.94 7.67
CA THR A 365 -15.87 -10.05 7.33
C THR A 365 -14.54 -10.52 7.92
N ASP A 366 -14.56 -11.31 8.98
CA ASP A 366 -13.35 -11.85 9.61
C ASP A 366 -12.64 -12.85 8.68
N THR A 367 -13.37 -13.76 8.06
CA THR A 367 -12.82 -14.68 7.05
C THR A 367 -12.24 -13.92 5.87
N THR A 368 -12.95 -12.92 5.34
CA THR A 368 -12.43 -12.09 4.24
C THR A 368 -11.14 -11.37 4.62
N ARG A 369 -11.06 -10.80 5.84
CA ARG A 369 -9.87 -10.10 6.33
C ARG A 369 -8.67 -11.03 6.44
N GLN A 370 -8.87 -12.25 6.97
CA GLN A 370 -7.81 -13.25 7.07
C GLN A 370 -7.26 -13.64 5.69
N ILE A 371 -8.15 -13.88 4.73
CA ILE A 371 -7.75 -14.19 3.35
C ILE A 371 -6.96 -13.03 2.74
N LEU A 372 -7.43 -11.78 2.86
CA LEU A 372 -6.73 -10.59 2.34
C LEU A 372 -5.34 -10.39 2.94
N VAL A 373 -5.17 -10.66 4.24
CA VAL A 373 -3.86 -10.57 4.91
C VAL A 373 -2.92 -11.67 4.41
N ARG A 374 -3.43 -12.89 4.26
CA ARG A 374 -2.67 -14.07 3.84
C ARG A 374 -2.16 -13.94 2.40
N HIS A 375 -3.01 -13.49 1.49
CA HIS A 375 -2.72 -13.42 0.06
C HIS A 375 -2.20 -12.06 -0.45
N LYS A 376 -1.87 -11.12 0.45
CA LYS A 376 -1.41 -9.77 0.04
C LYS A 376 -0.16 -9.77 -0.85
N ASN A 377 0.67 -10.80 -0.74
CA ASN A 377 1.93 -10.99 -1.48
C ASN A 377 1.84 -12.16 -2.47
N SER A 378 0.66 -12.61 -2.82
CA SER A 378 0.47 -13.70 -3.78
C SER A 378 1.13 -13.39 -5.13
N VAL A 379 1.79 -14.37 -5.71
CA VAL A 379 2.40 -14.24 -7.05
C VAL A 379 1.36 -14.07 -8.15
N TRP A 380 0.13 -14.49 -7.89
CA TRP A 380 -0.99 -14.42 -8.83
C TRP A 380 -1.57 -13.01 -8.98
N LEU A 381 -1.32 -12.11 -8.03
CA LEU A 381 -1.78 -10.72 -8.12
C LEU A 381 -1.28 -9.98 -9.37
N GLY A 382 -0.11 -10.36 -9.89
CA GLY A 382 0.45 -9.79 -11.12
C GLY A 382 -0.19 -10.32 -12.42
N LYS A 383 -1.17 -11.23 -12.35
CA LYS A 383 -1.77 -11.90 -13.51
C LYS A 383 -3.17 -11.37 -13.83
N GLY A 384 -3.35 -10.96 -15.09
CA GLY A 384 -4.67 -10.54 -15.59
C GLY A 384 -5.30 -9.44 -14.75
N GLU A 385 -6.53 -9.66 -14.31
CA GLU A 385 -7.34 -8.73 -13.52
C GLU A 385 -7.24 -8.98 -12.00
N SER A 386 -6.48 -9.98 -11.55
CA SER A 386 -6.44 -10.44 -10.16
C SER A 386 -6.15 -9.29 -9.20
N GLN A 387 -5.14 -8.45 -9.48
CA GLN A 387 -4.80 -7.31 -8.63
C GLN A 387 -5.98 -6.33 -8.45
N ALA A 388 -6.69 -6.02 -9.54
CA ALA A 388 -7.83 -5.11 -9.49
C ALA A 388 -9.02 -5.74 -8.74
N GLN A 389 -9.23 -7.05 -8.89
CA GLN A 389 -10.26 -7.80 -8.18
C GLN A 389 -10.01 -7.80 -6.67
N TRP A 390 -8.79 -8.11 -6.25
CA TRP A 390 -8.42 -8.09 -4.83
C TRP A 390 -8.44 -6.69 -4.22
N GLU A 391 -8.08 -5.66 -5.01
CA GLU A 391 -8.20 -4.27 -4.55
C GLU A 391 -9.66 -3.87 -4.34
N LEU A 392 -10.55 -4.29 -5.25
CA LEU A 392 -11.98 -4.05 -5.11
C LEU A 392 -12.58 -4.79 -3.89
N VAL A 393 -12.18 -6.03 -3.64
CA VAL A 393 -12.58 -6.78 -2.44
C VAL A 393 -12.08 -6.10 -1.17
N ARG A 394 -10.82 -5.64 -1.15
CA ARG A 394 -10.24 -4.92 -0.01
C ARG A 394 -10.96 -3.61 0.28
N SER A 395 -11.16 -2.79 -0.74
CA SER A 395 -11.88 -1.51 -0.57
C SER A 395 -13.34 -1.72 -0.19
N GLY A 396 -14.00 -2.74 -0.77
CA GLY A 396 -15.35 -3.15 -0.41
C GLY A 396 -15.47 -3.59 1.05
N LEU A 397 -14.56 -4.45 1.52
CA LEU A 397 -14.51 -4.85 2.93
C LEU A 397 -14.35 -3.64 3.86
N SER A 398 -13.39 -2.76 3.53
CA SER A 398 -13.14 -1.57 4.34
C SER A 398 -14.36 -0.66 4.45
N LEU A 399 -15.09 -0.48 3.34
CA LEU A 399 -16.30 0.32 3.30
C LEU A 399 -17.44 -0.32 4.11
N VAL A 400 -17.63 -1.65 4.01
CA VAL A 400 -18.65 -2.40 4.77
C VAL A 400 -18.38 -2.31 6.25
N GLU A 401 -17.17 -2.63 6.70
CA GLU A 401 -16.78 -2.60 8.12
C GLU A 401 -16.92 -1.21 8.73
N ALA A 402 -16.42 -0.18 8.04
CA ALA A 402 -16.53 1.20 8.51
C ALA A 402 -17.99 1.65 8.57
N SER A 403 -18.81 1.29 7.58
CA SER A 403 -20.22 1.64 7.54
C SER A 403 -21.00 1.01 8.72
N GLU A 404 -20.74 -0.26 9.02
CA GLU A 404 -21.37 -0.96 10.14
C GLU A 404 -20.91 -0.42 11.50
N ASP A 405 -19.62 -0.09 11.62
CA ASP A 405 -19.08 0.47 12.86
C ASP A 405 -19.63 1.86 13.13
N PHE A 406 -19.65 2.75 12.14
CA PHE A 406 -20.24 4.09 12.29
C PHE A 406 -21.74 4.03 12.51
N GLU A 407 -22.46 3.09 11.91
CA GLU A 407 -23.87 2.89 12.19
C GLU A 407 -24.12 2.51 13.66
N ARG A 408 -23.27 1.66 14.24
CA ARG A 408 -23.34 1.31 15.69
C ARG A 408 -23.02 2.50 16.59
N GLN A 409 -22.10 3.37 16.18
CA GLN A 409 -21.68 4.54 16.95
C GLN A 409 -22.68 5.71 16.88
N LEU A 410 -23.39 5.85 15.76
CA LEU A 410 -24.27 7.00 15.47
C LEU A 410 -25.23 7.39 16.63
N PRO A 411 -25.89 6.47 17.35
CA PRO A 411 -26.77 6.83 18.47
C PRO A 411 -26.09 7.63 19.57
N ASN A 412 -24.79 7.48 19.77
CA ASN A 412 -24.01 8.18 20.78
C ASN A 412 -23.84 9.67 20.43
N TYR A 413 -23.85 9.99 19.12
CA TYR A 413 -23.62 11.33 18.57
C TYR A 413 -24.88 11.99 17.98
N ALA A 414 -26.03 11.33 18.07
CA ALA A 414 -27.28 11.83 17.52
C ALA A 414 -28.03 12.83 18.45
N ARG A 415 -27.49 13.17 19.63
CA ARG A 415 -28.17 13.97 20.66
C ARG A 415 -28.26 15.43 20.33
N SER A 416 -27.23 15.99 19.69
CA SER A 416 -27.20 17.38 19.26
C SER A 416 -26.59 17.54 17.88
N GLN A 417 -26.88 18.68 17.24
CA GLN A 417 -26.24 19.03 15.95
C GLN A 417 -24.70 19.12 16.09
N ALA A 418 -24.24 19.66 17.23
CA ALA A 418 -22.82 19.79 17.49
C ALA A 418 -22.11 18.41 17.60
N ASP A 419 -22.70 17.48 18.38
CA ASP A 419 -22.15 16.13 18.52
C ASP A 419 -22.07 15.39 17.18
N LEU A 420 -23.13 15.50 16.36
CA LEU A 420 -23.15 14.87 15.05
C LEU A 420 -22.10 15.45 14.10
N ILE A 421 -21.95 16.78 14.10
CA ILE A 421 -20.92 17.45 13.29
C ILE A 421 -19.52 17.06 13.78
N ASP A 422 -19.28 17.06 15.10
CA ASP A 422 -17.98 16.69 15.65
C ASP A 422 -17.64 15.22 15.37
N PHE A 423 -18.64 14.34 15.36
CA PHE A 423 -18.48 12.96 14.91
C PHE A 423 -18.10 12.88 13.42
N TYR A 424 -18.76 13.69 12.57
CA TYR A 424 -18.42 13.76 11.15
C TYR A 424 -16.98 14.26 10.94
N LEU A 425 -16.60 15.34 11.59
CA LEU A 425 -15.26 15.91 11.50
C LEU A 425 -14.17 14.98 12.07
N GLY A 426 -14.50 14.20 13.07
CA GLY A 426 -13.58 13.26 13.72
C GLY A 426 -13.36 12.00 12.89
N SER A 427 -14.39 11.19 12.74
CA SER A 427 -14.28 9.83 12.19
C SER A 427 -15.26 9.51 11.06
N LEU A 428 -16.54 9.97 11.15
CA LEU A 428 -17.56 9.55 10.18
C LEU A 428 -17.24 9.96 8.74
N ARG A 429 -16.50 11.07 8.50
CA ARG A 429 -16.01 11.47 7.18
C ARG A 429 -15.19 10.40 6.48
N GLU A 430 -14.64 9.45 7.25
CA GLU A 430 -13.87 8.34 6.72
C GLU A 430 -14.74 7.41 5.86
N ALA A 431 -16.03 7.30 6.16
CA ALA A 431 -16.96 6.55 5.32
C ALA A 431 -17.07 7.19 3.92
N ASP A 432 -17.07 8.53 3.84
CA ASP A 432 -17.12 9.25 2.56
C ASP A 432 -15.83 9.03 1.75
N ARG A 433 -14.66 9.01 2.41
CA ARG A 433 -13.38 8.72 1.78
C ARG A 433 -13.35 7.29 1.22
N LEU A 434 -13.72 6.32 2.07
CA LEU A 434 -13.76 4.91 1.67
C LEU A 434 -14.74 4.66 0.54
N GLN A 435 -15.92 5.32 0.57
CA GLN A 435 -16.87 5.22 -0.54
C GLN A 435 -16.27 5.75 -1.84
N ARG A 436 -15.64 6.92 -1.81
CA ARG A 436 -15.03 7.51 -3.01
C ARG A 436 -13.93 6.60 -3.59
N GLU A 437 -13.07 6.05 -2.73
CA GLU A 437 -12.01 5.13 -3.14
C GLU A 437 -12.58 3.81 -3.69
N PHE A 438 -13.62 3.31 -3.05
CA PHE A 438 -14.35 2.13 -3.54
C PHE A 438 -15.00 2.37 -4.90
N GLU A 439 -15.71 3.50 -5.09
CA GLU A 439 -16.31 3.83 -6.39
C GLU A 439 -15.25 4.03 -7.47
N GLN A 440 -14.10 4.58 -7.14
CA GLN A 440 -12.97 4.66 -8.07
C GLN A 440 -12.48 3.26 -8.47
N ALA A 441 -12.27 2.36 -7.49
CA ALA A 441 -11.84 0.99 -7.78
C ALA A 441 -12.87 0.23 -8.61
N ALA A 442 -14.17 0.43 -8.33
CA ALA A 442 -15.26 -0.17 -9.11
C ALA A 442 -15.35 0.39 -10.54
N GLY A 443 -15.09 1.69 -10.74
CA GLY A 443 -15.07 2.34 -12.05
C GLY A 443 -13.84 1.97 -12.89
N ASP A 444 -12.70 1.72 -12.26
CA ASP A 444 -11.45 1.31 -12.93
C ASP A 444 -11.47 -0.18 -13.36
N PHE A 445 -12.45 -0.96 -12.90
CA PHE A 445 -12.58 -2.40 -13.15
C PHE A 445 -13.76 -2.72 -14.05
N LEU A 446 -13.48 -3.35 -15.20
CA LEU A 446 -14.50 -3.89 -16.10
C LEU A 446 -14.84 -5.32 -15.68
N ASP A 447 -15.90 -5.51 -14.92
CA ASP A 447 -16.38 -6.83 -14.48
C ASP A 447 -17.05 -7.59 -15.63
N GLN A 448 -16.24 -8.12 -16.56
CA GLN A 448 -16.72 -8.85 -17.74
C GLN A 448 -17.50 -10.11 -17.39
N HIS A 449 -17.26 -10.68 -16.21
CA HIS A 449 -17.85 -11.94 -15.78
C HIS A 449 -18.89 -11.81 -14.67
N GLY A 450 -19.14 -10.59 -14.18
CA GLY A 450 -20.09 -10.31 -13.10
C GLY A 450 -19.68 -10.83 -11.73
N LEU A 451 -18.41 -11.25 -11.56
CA LEU A 451 -17.90 -11.83 -10.32
C LEU A 451 -17.93 -10.83 -9.16
N MET A 452 -17.64 -9.57 -9.44
CA MET A 452 -17.59 -8.50 -8.43
C MET A 452 -18.93 -7.85 -8.15
N HIS A 453 -19.98 -8.16 -8.93
CA HIS A 453 -21.29 -7.51 -8.81
C HIS A 453 -21.87 -7.59 -7.40
N GLU A 454 -21.75 -8.73 -6.73
CA GLU A 454 -22.27 -8.92 -5.37
C GLU A 454 -21.51 -8.05 -4.35
N VAL A 455 -20.17 -7.97 -4.43
CA VAL A 455 -19.36 -7.10 -3.56
C VAL A 455 -19.75 -5.65 -3.76
N ILE A 456 -19.88 -5.22 -5.04
CA ILE A 456 -20.24 -3.84 -5.37
C ILE A 456 -21.62 -3.51 -4.80
N THR A 457 -22.59 -4.38 -5.00
CA THR A 457 -23.97 -4.20 -4.50
C THR A 457 -24.01 -4.13 -2.98
N GLN A 458 -23.31 -5.04 -2.29
CA GLN A 458 -23.32 -5.07 -0.81
C GLN A 458 -22.60 -3.87 -0.20
N ALA A 459 -21.44 -3.51 -0.71
CA ALA A 459 -20.69 -2.37 -0.20
C ALA A 459 -21.50 -1.05 -0.35
N ARG A 460 -22.09 -0.82 -1.52
CA ARG A 460 -22.98 0.31 -1.77
C ARG A 460 -24.20 0.31 -0.85
N ALA A 461 -24.85 -0.83 -0.68
CA ALA A 461 -26.03 -0.96 0.18
C ALA A 461 -25.72 -0.63 1.66
N ARG A 462 -24.55 -1.07 2.17
CA ARG A 462 -24.14 -0.79 3.55
C ARG A 462 -23.84 0.69 3.76
N TYR A 463 -23.08 1.31 2.86
CA TYR A 463 -22.81 2.74 2.92
C TYR A 463 -24.11 3.57 2.82
N ARG A 464 -24.98 3.24 1.86
CA ARG A 464 -26.26 3.92 1.68
C ARG A 464 -27.11 3.87 2.95
N ARG A 465 -27.20 2.72 3.59
CA ARG A 465 -27.93 2.55 4.85
C ARG A 465 -27.37 3.47 5.96
N LEU A 466 -26.05 3.59 6.08
CA LEU A 466 -25.42 4.54 7.01
C LEU A 466 -25.78 5.97 6.63
N ALA A 467 -25.59 6.37 5.37
CA ALA A 467 -25.85 7.72 4.88
C ALA A 467 -27.30 8.16 5.11
N GLU A 468 -28.27 7.28 4.86
CA GLU A 468 -29.70 7.54 5.13
C GLU A 468 -29.98 7.78 6.62
N LYS A 469 -29.39 6.99 7.52
CA LYS A 469 -29.56 7.18 8.97
C LYS A 469 -28.93 8.49 9.44
N VAL A 470 -27.73 8.81 8.96
CA VAL A 470 -27.04 10.07 9.26
C VAL A 470 -27.86 11.25 8.77
N GLN A 471 -28.37 11.19 7.53
CA GLN A 471 -29.21 12.22 6.94
C GLN A 471 -30.47 12.47 7.77
N GLY A 472 -31.16 11.41 8.16
CA GLY A 472 -32.38 11.53 8.99
C GLY A 472 -32.13 12.25 10.31
N VAL A 473 -31.00 11.98 10.98
CA VAL A 473 -30.58 12.69 12.20
C VAL A 473 -30.20 14.14 11.89
N PHE A 474 -29.45 14.38 10.85
CA PHE A 474 -28.97 15.71 10.48
C PHE A 474 -30.12 16.66 10.11
N VAL A 475 -31.05 16.21 9.26
CA VAL A 475 -32.22 17.00 8.85
C VAL A 475 -33.10 17.32 10.06
N LYS A 476 -33.27 16.39 11.02
CA LYS A 476 -34.00 16.65 12.27
C LYS A 476 -33.32 17.76 13.11
N HIS A 477 -32.00 17.81 13.13
CA HIS A 477 -31.29 18.91 13.79
C HIS A 477 -31.44 20.23 13.04
N ILE A 478 -31.42 20.26 11.71
CA ILE A 478 -31.73 21.47 10.93
C ILE A 478 -33.16 21.95 11.27
N GLU A 479 -34.10 21.04 11.36
CA GLU A 479 -35.51 21.37 11.72
C GLU A 479 -35.62 22.02 13.11
N THR A 480 -34.80 21.62 14.06
CA THR A 480 -34.84 22.13 15.44
C THR A 480 -33.96 23.36 15.65
N THR A 481 -32.71 23.32 15.24
CA THR A 481 -31.67 24.32 15.55
C THR A 481 -31.31 25.25 14.38
N GLY A 482 -31.68 24.91 13.15
CA GLY A 482 -31.37 25.68 11.93
C GLY A 482 -29.99 25.43 11.37
N TRP A 483 -29.57 26.30 10.42
CA TRP A 483 -28.30 26.26 9.72
C TRP A 483 -27.84 27.69 9.34
N PRO A 484 -26.54 28.05 9.33
CA PRO A 484 -25.41 27.29 9.85
C PRO A 484 -25.38 27.21 11.39
N PRO A 485 -24.61 26.28 11.99
CA PRO A 485 -24.52 26.16 13.45
C PRO A 485 -24.00 27.44 14.11
N SER A 486 -24.64 27.84 15.20
CA SER A 486 -24.23 29.04 15.93
C SER A 486 -22.83 28.92 16.54
N GLY A 487 -22.03 29.98 16.47
CA GLY A 487 -20.68 30.04 17.05
C GLY A 487 -19.59 29.35 16.23
N ARG A 488 -19.92 28.71 15.10
CA ARG A 488 -18.97 28.09 14.19
C ARG A 488 -18.74 28.92 12.92
N LEU A 489 -17.69 28.66 12.15
CA LEU A 489 -17.32 29.41 10.95
C LEU A 489 -18.31 29.14 9.81
N ALA A 490 -19.15 30.09 9.44
CA ALA A 490 -19.90 29.98 8.19
C ALA A 490 -19.04 30.39 6.99
N ASN A 491 -19.26 29.79 5.81
CA ASN A 491 -18.57 30.21 4.59
C ASN A 491 -18.66 31.71 4.33
N ALA A 492 -19.81 32.29 4.62
CA ALA A 492 -20.07 33.73 4.49
C ALA A 492 -19.20 34.61 5.42
N ASP A 493 -18.55 34.05 6.41
CA ASP A 493 -17.60 34.73 7.31
C ASP A 493 -16.13 34.49 6.89
N ALA A 494 -15.86 33.52 6.03
CA ALA A 494 -14.50 33.04 5.76
C ALA A 494 -13.58 34.15 5.22
N PHE A 495 -14.00 34.89 4.21
CA PHE A 495 -13.20 35.98 3.68
C PHE A 495 -12.89 37.07 4.72
N ASP A 496 -13.93 37.55 5.43
CA ASP A 496 -13.75 38.66 6.37
C ASP A 496 -12.87 38.25 7.56
N ARG A 497 -13.01 37.01 8.09
CA ARG A 497 -12.22 36.54 9.23
C ARG A 497 -10.79 36.09 8.86
N LEU A 498 -10.63 35.48 7.70
CA LEU A 498 -9.39 34.79 7.37
C LEU A 498 -8.52 35.53 6.35
N VAL A 499 -9.05 36.48 5.59
CA VAL A 499 -8.35 37.22 4.56
C VAL A 499 -8.31 38.71 4.84
N ALA A 500 -9.50 39.34 5.06
CA ALA A 500 -9.59 40.77 5.16
C ALA A 500 -8.78 41.35 6.31
N ASP A 501 -8.75 40.67 7.49
CA ASP A 501 -7.98 41.12 8.62
C ASP A 501 -6.46 41.07 8.39
N ARG A 502 -5.99 40.07 7.67
CA ARG A 502 -4.57 39.91 7.30
C ARG A 502 -4.10 40.97 6.32
N LEU A 503 -4.96 41.39 5.39
CA LEU A 503 -4.67 42.43 4.39
C LEU A 503 -4.63 43.85 4.99
N LYS A 504 -4.97 44.04 6.26
CA LYS A 504 -4.77 45.30 6.98
C LYS A 504 -3.33 45.53 7.38
N GLU A 505 -2.53 44.46 7.48
CA GLU A 505 -1.10 44.53 7.78
C GLU A 505 -0.36 45.00 6.52
N SER A 506 0.44 46.06 6.65
CA SER A 506 1.15 46.61 5.50
C SER A 506 2.18 45.61 4.94
N GLY A 507 2.13 45.40 3.62
CA GLY A 507 3.04 44.49 2.92
C GLY A 507 2.77 43.01 3.07
N ARG A 508 1.66 42.61 3.69
CA ARG A 508 1.26 41.21 3.79
C ARG A 508 0.49 40.77 2.57
N LYS A 509 1.08 39.81 1.82
CA LYS A 509 0.47 39.22 0.64
C LYS A 509 -0.23 37.93 1.02
N VAL A 510 -1.50 37.80 0.61
CA VAL A 510 -2.37 36.64 0.87
C VAL A 510 -2.90 36.09 -0.46
N ALA A 511 -2.80 34.80 -0.64
CA ALA A 511 -3.48 34.08 -1.71
C ALA A 511 -4.79 33.50 -1.19
N TYR A 512 -5.87 33.69 -1.97
CA TYR A 512 -7.20 33.16 -1.67
C TYR A 512 -7.60 32.17 -2.74
N LEU A 513 -7.58 30.89 -2.43
CA LEU A 513 -7.88 29.80 -3.36
C LEU A 513 -9.35 29.39 -3.20
N MET A 514 -10.15 29.64 -4.22
CA MET A 514 -11.56 29.22 -4.28
C MET A 514 -11.66 27.95 -5.11
N VAL A 515 -11.82 26.82 -4.44
CA VAL A 515 -11.89 25.49 -5.06
C VAL A 515 -13.33 25.02 -5.06
N ASP A 516 -13.87 24.67 -6.22
CA ASP A 516 -15.24 24.19 -6.38
C ASP A 516 -15.38 22.73 -5.93
N ALA A 517 -16.39 22.44 -5.11
CA ALA A 517 -16.76 21.10 -4.64
C ALA A 517 -15.63 20.34 -3.90
N LEU A 518 -14.85 21.01 -3.06
CA LEU A 518 -13.86 20.35 -2.20
C LEU A 518 -14.51 19.78 -0.94
N ARG A 519 -14.90 18.51 -0.96
CA ARG A 519 -15.52 17.82 0.18
C ARG A 519 -14.57 17.78 1.39
N TYR A 520 -15.12 17.72 2.63
CA TYR A 520 -14.31 17.83 3.86
C TYR A 520 -13.21 16.76 3.96
N GLU A 521 -13.47 15.51 3.56
CA GLU A 521 -12.45 14.44 3.57
C GLU A 521 -11.29 14.72 2.60
N LEU A 522 -11.58 15.41 1.48
CA LEU A 522 -10.54 15.86 0.54
C LEU A 522 -9.70 17.00 1.14
N GLY A 523 -10.33 17.85 1.96
CA GLY A 523 -9.62 18.85 2.74
C GLY A 523 -8.64 18.24 3.73
N VAL A 524 -9.02 17.15 4.40
CA VAL A 524 -8.13 16.38 5.29
C VAL A 524 -6.96 15.76 4.49
N ALA A 525 -7.23 15.22 3.31
CA ALA A 525 -6.18 14.68 2.44
C ALA A 525 -5.22 15.79 1.98
N LEU A 526 -5.76 16.97 1.64
CA LEU A 526 -4.97 18.14 1.25
C LEU A 526 -4.13 18.67 2.42
N GLU A 527 -4.68 18.75 3.64
CA GLU A 527 -3.93 19.12 4.84
C GLU A 527 -2.69 18.24 5.02
N LYS A 528 -2.87 16.92 4.97
CA LYS A 528 -1.76 15.97 5.09
C LYS A 528 -0.69 16.19 4.01
N LEU A 529 -1.13 16.40 2.77
CA LEU A 529 -0.23 16.67 1.64
C LEU A 529 0.56 17.98 1.82
N LEU A 530 -0.09 19.04 2.30
CA LEU A 530 0.54 20.35 2.47
C LEU A 530 1.39 20.45 3.73
N ALA A 531 1.08 19.66 4.77
CA ALA A 531 1.83 19.62 6.03
C ALA A 531 3.29 19.16 5.85
N GLU A 532 3.59 18.43 4.77
CA GLU A 532 4.96 18.07 4.39
C GLU A 532 5.81 19.30 4.01
N ASP A 533 5.18 20.38 3.51
CA ASP A 533 5.86 21.59 3.03
C ASP A 533 5.88 22.74 4.05
N GLY A 534 5.09 22.64 5.11
CA GLY A 534 5.02 23.67 6.15
C GLY A 534 3.76 23.63 7.00
N PRO A 535 3.60 24.56 7.95
CA PRO A 535 2.44 24.59 8.84
C PRO A 535 1.14 24.89 8.09
N VAL A 536 0.16 24.01 8.28
CA VAL A 536 -1.19 24.12 7.74
C VAL A 536 -2.19 23.92 8.87
N GLU A 537 -3.24 24.72 8.88
CA GLU A 537 -4.35 24.62 9.80
C GLU A 537 -5.62 24.29 9.04
N LEU A 538 -6.23 23.15 9.32
CA LEU A 538 -7.55 22.76 8.80
C LEU A 538 -8.63 23.09 9.83
N GLN A 539 -9.66 23.78 9.39
CA GLN A 539 -10.88 23.97 10.15
C GLN A 539 -12.11 23.68 9.30
N ALA A 540 -13.21 23.32 9.95
CA ALA A 540 -14.49 23.17 9.28
C ALA A 540 -15.17 24.52 9.09
N ALA A 541 -15.74 24.71 7.90
CA ALA A 541 -16.71 25.78 7.63
C ALA A 541 -18.04 25.17 7.20
N TYR A 542 -19.08 26.01 7.21
CA TYR A 542 -20.45 25.59 6.97
C TYR A 542 -20.98 26.33 5.76
N ALA A 543 -21.26 25.56 4.69
CA ALA A 543 -21.67 26.07 3.39
C ALA A 543 -22.99 26.84 3.46
N GLN A 544 -23.09 27.87 2.62
CA GLN A 544 -24.35 28.59 2.41
C GLN A 544 -25.35 27.71 1.64
N LEU A 545 -26.55 27.57 2.16
CA LEU A 545 -27.62 26.86 1.44
C LEU A 545 -28.30 27.77 0.39
N PRO A 546 -28.79 27.21 -0.72
CA PRO A 546 -28.51 25.85 -1.22
C PRO A 546 -27.02 25.66 -1.60
N THR A 547 -26.50 24.45 -1.44
CA THR A 547 -25.11 24.10 -1.68
C THR A 547 -24.81 23.95 -3.19
N ILE A 548 -25.01 25.03 -3.95
CA ILE A 548 -24.73 25.14 -5.38
C ILE A 548 -23.66 26.19 -5.65
N THR A 549 -22.87 26.01 -6.68
CA THR A 549 -21.76 26.91 -7.06
C THR A 549 -22.18 28.36 -7.17
N LEU A 550 -23.39 28.60 -7.73
CA LEU A 550 -23.95 29.95 -7.91
C LEU A 550 -24.06 30.72 -6.56
N VAL A 551 -24.49 30.05 -5.50
CA VAL A 551 -24.74 30.62 -4.15
C VAL A 551 -23.48 30.49 -3.30
N GLY A 552 -22.88 29.30 -3.28
CA GLY A 552 -21.72 29.00 -2.47
C GLY A 552 -20.53 29.89 -2.78
N MET A 553 -20.17 30.06 -4.06
CA MET A 553 -19.09 30.96 -4.49
C MET A 553 -19.40 32.44 -4.19
N ALA A 554 -20.67 32.85 -4.23
CA ALA A 554 -21.06 34.20 -3.84
C ALA A 554 -20.94 34.42 -2.31
N SER A 555 -21.14 33.36 -1.51
CA SER A 555 -20.98 33.40 -0.06
C SER A 555 -19.53 33.59 0.39
N LEU A 556 -18.56 33.24 -0.43
CA LEU A 556 -17.11 33.38 -0.15
C LEU A 556 -16.57 34.80 -0.38
N LEU A 557 -17.44 35.76 -0.72
CA LEU A 557 -17.08 37.16 -0.96
C LEU A 557 -17.11 37.99 0.33
N PRO A 558 -16.35 39.11 0.38
CA PRO A 558 -16.36 40.00 1.53
C PRO A 558 -17.75 40.55 1.80
N GLY A 559 -18.20 40.51 3.08
CA GLY A 559 -19.49 41.04 3.51
C GLY A 559 -20.68 40.14 3.18
N ALA A 560 -20.46 38.92 2.71
CA ALA A 560 -21.52 37.98 2.35
C ALA A 560 -22.46 37.65 3.54
N ARG A 561 -21.93 37.57 4.77
CA ARG A 561 -22.67 37.22 5.97
C ARG A 561 -23.94 38.07 6.16
N THR A 562 -23.86 39.33 5.84
CA THR A 562 -24.98 40.27 6.02
C THR A 562 -25.58 40.76 4.71
N GLY A 563 -24.80 40.76 3.63
CA GLY A 563 -25.15 41.41 2.36
C GLY A 563 -25.63 40.44 1.27
N LEU A 564 -25.48 39.14 1.42
CA LEU A 564 -25.91 38.17 0.41
C LEU A 564 -27.42 37.95 0.48
N THR A 565 -28.12 38.15 -0.65
CA THR A 565 -29.55 37.88 -0.85
C THR A 565 -29.75 37.01 -2.08
N LEU A 566 -30.77 36.15 -2.03
CA LEU A 566 -31.20 35.30 -3.12
C LEU A 566 -32.51 35.82 -3.69
N GLU A 567 -32.53 36.27 -4.90
CA GLU A 567 -33.69 36.86 -5.57
C GLU A 567 -34.20 35.96 -6.71
N LEU A 568 -35.46 36.10 -7.06
CA LEU A 568 -36.07 35.39 -8.18
C LEU A 568 -36.12 36.31 -9.40
N GLU A 569 -35.30 36.09 -10.41
CA GLU A 569 -35.32 36.81 -11.67
C GLU A 569 -35.57 35.83 -12.83
N ASN A 570 -36.65 36.09 -13.61
CA ASN A 570 -37.01 35.26 -14.77
C ASN A 570 -37.12 33.76 -14.45
N GLU A 571 -37.77 33.42 -13.33
CA GLU A 571 -37.88 32.05 -12.83
C GLU A 571 -36.54 31.35 -12.47
N SER A 572 -35.48 32.13 -12.36
CA SER A 572 -34.15 31.65 -12.01
C SER A 572 -33.66 32.27 -10.73
N LEU A 573 -32.85 31.52 -9.99
CA LEU A 573 -32.18 31.97 -8.77
C LEU A 573 -31.08 32.97 -9.10
N PHE A 574 -31.08 34.12 -8.45
CA PHE A 574 -30.12 35.18 -8.71
C PHE A 574 -29.50 35.72 -7.41
N PRO A 575 -28.22 35.46 -7.11
CA PRO A 575 -27.60 35.99 -5.91
C PRO A 575 -27.15 37.43 -6.10
N LYS A 576 -27.44 38.28 -5.10
CA LYS A 576 -26.94 39.66 -5.01
C LYS A 576 -26.17 39.86 -3.72
N LEU A 577 -25.11 40.66 -3.78
CA LEU A 577 -24.35 41.08 -2.59
C LEU A 577 -24.47 42.59 -2.43
N ALA A 578 -25.11 43.04 -1.36
CA ALA A 578 -25.44 44.42 -1.11
C ALA A 578 -26.10 45.08 -2.35
N GLY A 579 -27.02 44.37 -3.00
CA GLY A 579 -27.76 44.81 -4.20
C GLY A 579 -27.01 44.67 -5.51
N ALA A 580 -25.71 44.31 -5.51
CA ALA A 580 -24.95 44.08 -6.73
C ALA A 580 -25.01 42.59 -7.16
N PRO A 581 -25.16 42.29 -8.47
CA PRO A 581 -25.19 40.91 -8.96
C PRO A 581 -23.86 40.22 -8.73
N VAL A 582 -23.89 38.93 -8.31
CA VAL A 582 -22.73 38.09 -8.04
C VAL A 582 -22.88 36.65 -8.59
N GLY A 583 -23.72 36.47 -9.60
CA GLY A 583 -24.09 35.17 -10.15
C GLY A 583 -22.98 34.51 -10.99
N ASN A 584 -22.02 35.25 -11.52
CA ASN A 584 -20.95 34.69 -12.33
C ASN A 584 -19.56 35.20 -11.89
N VAL A 585 -18.52 34.59 -12.47
CA VAL A 585 -17.12 34.93 -12.12
C VAL A 585 -16.79 36.41 -12.31
N PRO A 586 -17.08 37.07 -13.46
CA PRO A 586 -16.80 38.50 -13.63
C PRO A 586 -17.51 39.38 -12.59
N GLN A 587 -18.76 39.08 -12.25
CA GLN A 587 -19.52 39.84 -11.27
C GLN A 587 -18.91 39.65 -9.85
N ARG A 588 -18.56 38.42 -9.45
CA ARG A 588 -17.92 38.13 -8.17
C ARG A 588 -16.56 38.83 -8.05
N MET A 589 -15.74 38.74 -9.09
CA MET A 589 -14.40 39.35 -9.08
C MET A 589 -14.47 40.88 -9.09
N SER A 590 -15.51 41.46 -9.70
CA SER A 590 -15.77 42.91 -9.66
C SER A 590 -15.95 43.41 -8.21
N VAL A 591 -16.54 42.64 -7.30
CA VAL A 591 -16.66 43.01 -5.88
C VAL A 591 -15.29 43.18 -5.22
N LEU A 592 -14.37 42.24 -5.48
CA LEU A 592 -13.01 42.31 -4.96
C LEU A 592 -12.20 43.42 -5.62
N ALA A 593 -12.33 43.58 -6.94
CA ALA A 593 -11.67 44.67 -7.69
C ALA A 593 -12.09 46.07 -7.21
N LYS A 594 -13.38 46.25 -6.92
CA LYS A 594 -13.88 47.54 -6.36
C LYS A 594 -13.33 47.78 -4.97
N ARG A 595 -13.14 46.76 -4.14
CA ARG A 595 -12.67 46.89 -2.75
C ARG A 595 -11.17 47.10 -2.64
N TYR A 596 -10.37 46.41 -3.48
CA TYR A 596 -8.92 46.35 -3.33
C TYR A 596 -8.15 47.08 -4.47
N GLY A 597 -8.80 47.41 -5.59
CA GLY A 597 -8.17 48.12 -6.71
C GLY A 597 -6.95 47.40 -7.27
N ASP A 598 -5.84 48.15 -7.42
CA ASP A 598 -4.58 47.64 -7.99
C ASP A 598 -3.88 46.62 -7.06
N ARG A 599 -4.36 46.44 -5.81
CA ARG A 599 -3.88 45.43 -4.87
C ARG A 599 -4.47 44.05 -5.10
N PHE A 600 -5.37 43.88 -6.08
CA PHE A 600 -6.09 42.67 -6.38
C PHE A 600 -5.80 42.17 -7.80
N THR A 601 -5.63 40.88 -7.94
CA THR A 601 -5.70 40.18 -9.23
C THR A 601 -6.28 38.76 -9.04
N GLU A 602 -6.76 38.17 -10.15
CA GLU A 602 -7.33 36.83 -10.13
C GLU A 602 -6.96 36.05 -11.39
N MET A 603 -6.94 34.73 -11.30
CA MET A 603 -6.79 33.85 -12.46
C MET A 603 -7.20 32.40 -12.13
N PRO A 604 -7.43 31.55 -13.14
CA PRO A 604 -7.57 30.12 -12.95
C PRO A 604 -6.33 29.48 -12.31
N LEU A 605 -6.53 28.48 -11.43
CA LEU A 605 -5.45 27.75 -10.76
C LEU A 605 -4.51 27.06 -11.76
N ASN A 606 -5.07 26.42 -12.78
CA ASN A 606 -4.31 25.76 -13.86
C ASN A 606 -3.39 26.73 -14.61
N ASP A 607 -3.90 27.92 -14.96
CA ASP A 607 -3.12 28.95 -15.66
C ASP A 607 -1.98 29.47 -14.78
N PHE A 608 -2.25 29.64 -13.48
CA PHE A 608 -1.22 30.00 -12.50
C PHE A 608 -0.11 28.95 -12.41
N VAL A 609 -0.48 27.67 -12.32
CA VAL A 609 0.48 26.57 -12.15
C VAL A 609 1.28 26.31 -13.42
N ARG A 610 0.62 26.21 -14.58
CA ARG A 610 1.26 25.88 -15.86
C ARG A 610 1.95 27.07 -16.53
N GLY A 611 1.45 28.27 -16.27
CA GLY A 611 1.99 29.50 -16.83
C GLY A 611 3.18 30.09 -16.08
N LYS A 612 3.65 31.24 -16.58
CA LYS A 612 4.60 32.13 -15.90
C LYS A 612 3.90 33.48 -15.62
N PRO A 613 2.93 33.50 -14.71
CA PRO A 613 2.13 34.69 -14.46
C PRO A 613 3.02 35.81 -13.92
N LYS A 614 2.86 37.00 -14.53
CA LYS A 614 3.49 38.22 -14.02
C LYS A 614 2.50 38.89 -13.07
N ILE A 615 2.74 38.80 -11.76
CA ILE A 615 1.94 39.48 -10.75
C ILE A 615 2.63 40.78 -10.38
N ALA A 616 1.91 41.91 -10.44
CA ALA A 616 2.45 43.20 -10.07
C ALA A 616 2.85 43.20 -8.58
N GLU A 617 3.88 43.95 -8.22
CA GLU A 617 4.36 44.06 -6.84
C GLU A 617 3.31 44.69 -5.89
N THR A 618 2.41 45.50 -6.45
CA THR A 618 1.30 46.13 -5.74
C THR A 618 0.23 45.16 -5.29
N VAL A 619 0.21 43.92 -5.83
CA VAL A 619 -0.82 42.93 -5.53
C VAL A 619 -0.58 42.29 -4.17
N ASP A 620 -1.49 42.50 -3.24
CA ASP A 620 -1.52 41.88 -1.92
C ASP A 620 -2.53 40.75 -1.82
N LEU A 621 -3.58 40.78 -2.65
CA LEU A 621 -4.61 39.75 -2.76
C LEU A 621 -4.59 39.10 -4.13
N LEU A 622 -4.20 37.85 -4.19
CA LEU A 622 -4.33 37.02 -5.39
C LEU A 622 -5.44 35.99 -5.17
N VAL A 623 -6.42 35.98 -6.06
CA VAL A 623 -7.46 34.95 -6.07
C VAL A 623 -7.15 33.91 -7.12
N LEU A 624 -7.04 32.64 -6.72
CA LEU A 624 -6.92 31.50 -7.63
C LEU A 624 -8.19 30.68 -7.62
N ARG A 625 -8.72 30.35 -8.79
CA ARG A 625 -10.00 29.65 -8.95
C ARG A 625 -9.79 28.28 -9.58
N SER A 626 -10.44 27.25 -9.00
CA SER A 626 -10.47 25.90 -9.55
C SER A 626 -11.91 25.40 -9.60
N THR A 627 -12.33 24.93 -10.77
CA THR A 627 -13.67 24.35 -11.01
C THR A 627 -13.58 22.89 -11.45
N GLU A 628 -12.38 22.33 -11.47
CA GLU A 628 -12.07 21.05 -12.09
C GLU A 628 -12.81 19.89 -11.41
N ILE A 629 -12.92 19.88 -10.06
CA ILE A 629 -13.60 18.79 -9.35
C ILE A 629 -15.07 18.75 -9.72
N ASP A 630 -15.77 19.88 -9.59
CA ASP A 630 -17.21 19.97 -9.86
C ASP A 630 -17.55 19.68 -11.32
N SER A 631 -16.95 20.44 -12.24
CA SER A 631 -17.25 20.35 -13.68
C SER A 631 -16.96 18.96 -14.28
N GLN A 632 -15.94 18.30 -13.79
CA GLN A 632 -15.61 16.94 -14.23
C GLN A 632 -16.55 15.89 -13.63
N LEU A 633 -16.90 16.02 -12.33
CA LEU A 633 -17.88 15.14 -11.69
C LEU A 633 -19.27 15.28 -12.29
N GLU A 634 -19.70 16.48 -12.69
CA GLU A 634 -20.94 16.69 -13.43
C GLU A 634 -20.94 16.04 -14.81
N SER A 635 -19.78 16.08 -15.50
CA SER A 635 -19.64 15.58 -16.86
C SER A 635 -19.45 14.08 -16.93
N ASN A 636 -18.57 13.52 -16.09
CA ASN A 636 -18.23 12.08 -16.07
C ASN A 636 -17.73 11.66 -14.67
N PRO A 637 -18.64 11.40 -13.74
CA PRO A 637 -18.28 11.07 -12.36
C PRO A 637 -17.41 9.83 -12.22
N GLU A 638 -17.60 8.81 -13.06
CA GLU A 638 -16.89 7.52 -12.94
C GLU A 638 -15.38 7.66 -13.19
N THR A 639 -14.98 8.45 -14.19
CA THR A 639 -13.55 8.66 -14.51
C THR A 639 -12.91 9.78 -13.69
N THR A 640 -13.71 10.71 -13.20
CA THR A 640 -13.24 11.92 -12.51
C THR A 640 -12.65 11.62 -11.14
N LEU A 641 -13.18 10.60 -10.43
CA LEU A 641 -12.66 10.24 -9.10
C LEU A 641 -11.15 10.00 -9.12
N GLY A 642 -10.63 9.40 -10.20
CA GLY A 642 -9.19 9.21 -10.40
C GLY A 642 -8.40 10.50 -10.66
N LEU A 643 -9.05 11.60 -11.06
CA LEU A 643 -8.39 12.88 -11.35
C LEU A 643 -8.30 13.82 -10.15
N ILE A 644 -9.12 13.62 -9.11
CA ILE A 644 -9.12 14.45 -7.90
C ILE A 644 -7.72 14.58 -7.27
N PRO A 645 -6.92 13.51 -7.09
CA PRO A 645 -5.56 13.64 -6.58
C PRO A 645 -4.69 14.60 -7.39
N GLY A 646 -4.90 14.68 -8.70
CA GLY A 646 -4.22 15.65 -9.57
C GLY A 646 -4.52 17.10 -9.20
N THR A 647 -5.80 17.41 -8.90
CA THR A 647 -6.21 18.75 -8.47
C THR A 647 -5.59 19.14 -7.12
N LEU A 648 -5.52 18.20 -6.16
CA LEU A 648 -4.84 18.44 -4.88
C LEU A 648 -3.36 18.74 -5.04
N LYS A 649 -2.68 18.04 -5.97
CA LYS A 649 -1.28 18.34 -6.34
C LYS A 649 -1.11 19.72 -6.95
N LEU A 650 -2.02 20.13 -7.83
CA LEU A 650 -1.97 21.47 -8.44
C LEU A 650 -2.03 22.56 -7.36
N ILE A 651 -2.84 22.36 -6.32
CA ILE A 651 -2.89 23.27 -5.17
C ILE A 651 -1.53 23.32 -4.47
N ARG A 652 -0.90 22.17 -4.19
CA ARG A 652 0.45 22.11 -3.58
C ARG A 652 1.48 22.88 -4.40
N VAL A 653 1.50 22.67 -5.71
CA VAL A 653 2.41 23.39 -6.63
C VAL A 653 2.14 24.89 -6.64
N ALA A 654 0.85 25.29 -6.62
CA ALA A 654 0.50 26.70 -6.52
C ALA A 654 1.07 27.34 -5.25
N LEU A 655 0.96 26.65 -4.09
CA LEU A 655 1.51 27.15 -2.82
C LEU A 655 3.04 27.30 -2.89
N HIS A 656 3.73 26.37 -3.52
CA HIS A 656 5.18 26.47 -3.73
C HIS A 656 5.54 27.70 -4.58
N LYS A 657 4.83 27.92 -5.69
CA LYS A 657 5.02 29.12 -6.55
C LYS A 657 4.72 30.42 -5.80
N LEU A 658 3.64 30.46 -5.03
CA LEU A 658 3.26 31.60 -4.20
C LEU A 658 4.32 31.95 -3.16
N ARG A 659 4.94 30.95 -2.53
CA ARG A 659 6.07 31.15 -1.61
C ARG A 659 7.23 31.85 -2.31
N GLY A 660 7.59 31.39 -3.53
CA GLY A 660 8.63 32.03 -4.35
C GLY A 660 8.31 33.47 -4.78
N MET A 661 7.02 33.85 -4.83
CA MET A 661 6.55 35.20 -5.14
C MET A 661 6.36 36.10 -3.88
N GLY A 662 6.73 35.58 -2.69
CA GLY A 662 6.70 36.35 -1.45
C GLY A 662 5.33 36.41 -0.75
N PHE A 663 4.35 35.60 -1.16
CA PHE A 663 3.12 35.45 -0.40
C PHE A 663 3.40 34.80 0.96
N LYS A 664 2.72 35.28 2.02
CA LYS A 664 2.94 34.83 3.40
C LYS A 664 1.97 33.76 3.83
N GLU A 665 0.78 33.79 3.28
CA GLU A 665 -0.29 32.84 3.59
C GLU A 665 -1.12 32.53 2.36
N ALA A 666 -1.65 31.31 2.34
CA ALA A 666 -2.68 30.89 1.40
C ALA A 666 -3.90 30.39 2.20
N VAL A 667 -5.07 30.95 1.88
CA VAL A 667 -6.34 30.51 2.45
C VAL A 667 -7.11 29.77 1.37
N ILE A 668 -7.36 28.49 1.58
CA ILE A 668 -8.04 27.60 0.63
C ILE A 668 -9.46 27.39 1.16
N VAL A 669 -10.45 27.71 0.35
CA VAL A 669 -11.87 27.59 0.68
C VAL A 669 -12.62 26.88 -0.44
N THR A 670 -13.79 26.38 -0.11
CA THR A 670 -14.73 25.82 -1.07
C THR A 670 -16.13 26.30 -0.81
N ASP A 671 -16.94 26.31 -1.80
CA ASP A 671 -18.34 26.71 -1.77
C ASP A 671 -19.26 25.63 -1.19
N HIS A 672 -19.06 24.39 -1.56
CA HIS A 672 -19.79 23.20 -1.09
C HIS A 672 -18.98 21.93 -1.21
N GLY A 673 -19.50 20.84 -0.65
CA GLY A 673 -19.08 19.50 -0.91
C GLY A 673 -20.08 18.77 -1.81
N PHE A 674 -20.02 17.44 -1.83
CA PHE A 674 -20.89 16.60 -2.65
C PHE A 674 -21.10 15.22 -2.04
N PHE A 675 -22.09 14.49 -2.56
CA PHE A 675 -22.18 13.05 -2.33
C PHE A 675 -22.34 12.27 -3.64
N LEU A 676 -21.92 11.02 -3.61
CA LEU A 676 -21.99 10.09 -4.73
C LEU A 676 -23.16 9.13 -4.50
N ASN A 677 -24.09 9.07 -5.46
CA ASN A 677 -25.21 8.15 -5.45
C ASN A 677 -24.95 7.04 -6.49
N ALA A 678 -24.00 6.17 -6.19
CA ALA A 678 -23.51 5.17 -7.13
C ALA A 678 -24.52 4.04 -7.44
N GLN A 679 -25.64 3.99 -6.73
CA GLN A 679 -26.72 3.02 -6.95
C GLN A 679 -28.08 3.73 -6.93
N ALA A 680 -28.41 4.37 -8.04
CA ALA A 680 -29.76 4.90 -8.23
C ALA A 680 -30.70 3.78 -8.72
N GLU A 681 -31.57 3.30 -7.84
CA GLU A 681 -32.62 2.37 -8.22
C GLU A 681 -33.87 3.12 -8.68
N ALA A 682 -34.67 2.47 -9.50
CA ALA A 682 -35.97 2.99 -9.90
C ALA A 682 -36.83 3.15 -8.64
N GLY A 683 -37.23 4.41 -8.32
CA GLY A 683 -37.96 4.74 -7.12
C GLY A 683 -37.18 5.50 -6.05
N ASP A 684 -35.85 5.68 -6.21
CA ASP A 684 -35.01 6.49 -5.34
C ASP A 684 -35.21 8.00 -5.58
N VAL A 685 -36.44 8.42 -5.51
CA VAL A 685 -36.85 9.81 -5.73
C VAL A 685 -37.73 10.26 -4.59
N CYS A 686 -37.39 11.39 -4.00
CA CYS A 686 -38.25 12.05 -3.04
C CYS A 686 -39.42 12.74 -3.75
N VAL A 687 -40.64 12.53 -3.25
CA VAL A 687 -41.78 13.23 -3.80
C VAL A 687 -41.68 14.74 -3.49
N LYS A 688 -41.93 15.57 -4.51
CA LYS A 688 -41.94 17.04 -4.29
C LYS A 688 -43.11 17.44 -3.38
N PRO A 689 -42.86 18.25 -2.33
CA PRO A 689 -43.94 18.71 -1.46
C PRO A 689 -44.89 19.67 -2.20
N GLN A 690 -46.13 19.70 -1.76
CA GLN A 690 -47.14 20.60 -2.35
C GLN A 690 -46.75 22.05 -2.11
N GLY A 691 -46.93 22.88 -3.13
CA GLY A 691 -46.58 24.31 -3.04
C GLY A 691 -46.18 24.95 -4.36
N LYS A 692 -45.69 26.17 -4.27
CA LYS A 692 -45.09 26.91 -5.38
C LYS A 692 -43.58 26.95 -5.17
N TRP A 693 -42.88 26.16 -5.92
CA TRP A 693 -41.43 25.99 -5.84
C TRP A 693 -40.75 26.44 -7.13
N PRO A 694 -40.62 27.78 -7.33
CA PRO A 694 -40.03 28.31 -8.58
C PRO A 694 -38.57 27.97 -8.79
N VAL A 695 -37.83 27.67 -7.74
CA VAL A 695 -36.42 27.28 -7.83
C VAL A 695 -36.23 25.86 -7.34
N ASN A 696 -35.56 25.08 -8.13
CA ASN A 696 -35.08 23.72 -7.82
C ASN A 696 -33.56 23.67 -7.94
N ALA A 697 -32.88 23.63 -6.81
CA ALA A 697 -31.41 23.60 -6.75
C ALA A 697 -30.92 22.15 -6.88
N HIS A 698 -30.47 21.77 -8.08
CA HIS A 698 -29.87 20.47 -8.42
C HIS A 698 -30.66 19.27 -7.86
N ASP A 699 -32.02 19.35 -7.92
CA ASP A 699 -32.93 18.30 -7.40
C ASP A 699 -32.73 17.90 -5.93
N ARG A 700 -32.00 18.72 -5.13
CA ARG A 700 -31.70 18.48 -3.71
C ARG A 700 -32.36 19.49 -2.77
N MET A 701 -32.74 20.65 -3.24
CA MET A 701 -33.42 21.70 -2.46
C MET A 701 -34.37 22.52 -3.34
N MET A 702 -35.52 22.88 -2.82
CA MET A 702 -36.42 23.79 -3.49
C MET A 702 -36.62 25.06 -2.67
N LEU A 703 -36.74 26.21 -3.35
CA LEU A 703 -37.01 27.51 -2.72
C LEU A 703 -38.36 28.01 -3.23
N GLY A 704 -39.18 28.50 -2.31
CA GLY A 704 -40.56 28.96 -2.62
C GLY A 704 -41.45 29.04 -1.40
N ASP A 705 -42.65 28.47 -1.50
CA ASP A 705 -43.63 28.41 -0.45
C ASP A 705 -44.51 27.13 -0.58
N GLY A 706 -44.70 26.38 0.49
CA GLY A 706 -45.45 25.15 0.47
C GLY A 706 -45.67 24.48 1.82
N THR A 707 -46.11 23.22 1.77
CA THR A 707 -46.42 22.45 2.98
C THR A 707 -45.59 21.17 3.06
N ALA A 708 -45.15 20.82 4.25
CA ALA A 708 -44.45 19.57 4.51
C ALA A 708 -45.37 18.36 4.30
N ASP A 709 -44.82 17.27 3.76
CA ASP A 709 -45.52 16.02 3.43
C ASP A 709 -44.98 14.77 4.15
N GLY A 710 -44.09 14.94 5.10
CA GLY A 710 -43.43 13.83 5.79
C GLY A 710 -42.18 13.29 5.11
N HIS A 711 -42.04 13.41 3.79
CA HIS A 711 -40.84 13.05 3.02
C HIS A 711 -39.84 14.19 2.89
N SER A 712 -40.38 15.43 2.92
CA SER A 712 -39.61 16.66 2.84
C SER A 712 -39.68 17.44 4.15
N LEU A 713 -38.57 18.05 4.57
CA LEU A 713 -38.52 19.10 5.54
C LEU A 713 -38.86 20.43 4.86
N VAL A 714 -39.86 21.15 5.36
CA VAL A 714 -40.18 22.52 4.91
C VAL A 714 -39.99 23.48 6.09
N VAL A 715 -39.08 24.45 5.95
CA VAL A 715 -38.74 25.44 6.99
C VAL A 715 -38.57 26.82 6.39
N SER A 716 -38.66 27.88 7.25
CA SER A 716 -38.37 29.22 6.77
C SER A 716 -36.92 29.38 6.28
N THR A 717 -36.73 30.22 5.28
CA THR A 717 -35.43 30.56 4.71
C THR A 717 -34.48 31.16 5.76
N GLU A 718 -35.01 31.99 6.69
CA GLU A 718 -34.23 32.58 7.78
C GLU A 718 -33.59 31.51 8.67
N LYS A 719 -34.30 30.42 8.92
CA LYS A 719 -33.81 29.32 9.78
C LYS A 719 -32.58 28.63 9.19
N VAL A 720 -32.42 28.68 7.87
CA VAL A 720 -31.29 28.09 7.17
C VAL A 720 -30.33 29.14 6.57
N GLY A 721 -30.40 30.38 7.10
CA GLY A 721 -29.49 31.45 6.75
C GLY A 721 -29.63 32.02 5.33
N ILE A 722 -30.78 31.80 4.69
CA ILE A 722 -31.12 32.35 3.38
C ILE A 722 -31.91 33.63 3.55
N ARG A 723 -31.57 34.68 2.81
CA ARG A 723 -32.25 35.94 2.74
C ARG A 723 -32.67 36.26 1.32
N GLY A 724 -33.72 37.01 1.11
CA GLY A 724 -34.20 37.46 -0.19
C GLY A 724 -35.68 37.18 -0.39
N ASP A 725 -36.06 36.77 -1.62
CA ASP A 725 -37.45 36.72 -2.07
C ASP A 725 -38.22 35.48 -1.62
N PHE A 726 -37.52 34.47 -1.09
CA PHE A 726 -38.12 33.18 -0.76
C PHE A 726 -38.53 33.11 0.72
N ALA A 727 -39.77 32.62 1.00
CA ALA A 727 -40.25 32.43 2.34
C ALA A 727 -39.78 31.12 2.98
N GLN A 728 -39.69 30.06 2.17
CA GLN A 728 -39.43 28.72 2.64
C GLN A 728 -38.46 27.96 1.75
N VAL A 729 -37.83 26.94 2.35
CA VAL A 729 -37.09 25.91 1.63
C VAL A 729 -37.68 24.53 1.90
N ALA A 730 -37.64 23.68 0.89
CA ALA A 730 -37.93 22.27 1.05
C ALA A 730 -36.66 21.42 0.73
N LEU A 731 -36.38 20.46 1.58
CA LEU A 731 -35.28 19.48 1.41
C LEU A 731 -35.78 18.08 1.70
N PRO A 732 -35.27 17.07 1.00
CA PRO A 732 -35.52 15.69 1.31
C PRO A 732 -35.05 15.34 2.73
N ARG A 733 -35.83 14.52 3.45
CA ARG A 733 -35.42 13.96 4.73
C ARG A 733 -34.44 12.79 4.57
N SER A 734 -34.34 12.24 3.36
CA SER A 734 -33.45 11.15 2.94
C SER A 734 -32.34 11.66 2.05
N MET A 735 -31.43 10.76 1.64
CA MET A 735 -30.43 11.06 0.60
C MET A 735 -31.05 11.12 -0.82
N ALA A 736 -32.27 10.62 -1.02
CA ALA A 736 -32.93 10.62 -2.31
C ALA A 736 -33.19 12.05 -2.83
N PRO A 737 -32.85 12.34 -4.10
CA PRO A 737 -33.12 13.64 -4.74
C PRO A 737 -34.60 13.74 -5.18
N TYR A 738 -35.06 14.94 -5.58
CA TYR A 738 -36.37 15.16 -6.17
C TYR A 738 -36.50 14.65 -7.61
N ARG A 739 -35.41 14.23 -8.23
CA ARG A 739 -35.34 13.63 -9.57
C ARG A 739 -34.17 12.67 -9.65
N SER A 740 -34.37 11.51 -10.25
CA SER A 740 -33.34 10.51 -10.46
C SER A 740 -32.49 10.79 -11.71
N GLY A 741 -31.35 10.11 -11.83
CA GLY A 741 -30.56 10.04 -13.06
C GLY A 741 -29.15 10.59 -12.99
N HIS A 742 -28.68 11.02 -11.81
CA HIS A 742 -27.32 11.48 -11.63
C HIS A 742 -26.59 10.60 -10.59
N LEU A 743 -25.28 10.39 -10.77
CA LEU A 743 -24.40 9.73 -9.81
C LEU A 743 -23.76 10.72 -8.83
N TYR A 744 -23.64 11.97 -9.23
CA TYR A 744 -23.04 13.07 -8.48
C TYR A 744 -24.14 14.06 -8.07
N PHE A 745 -24.20 14.42 -6.79
CA PHE A 745 -25.17 15.33 -6.26
C PHE A 745 -24.56 16.36 -5.31
N HIS A 746 -25.03 17.60 -5.46
CA HIS A 746 -24.91 18.70 -4.50
C HIS A 746 -26.17 19.58 -4.58
N GLY A 747 -26.28 20.61 -3.78
CA GLY A 747 -27.43 21.55 -3.79
C GLY A 747 -28.34 21.39 -2.58
N GLY A 748 -28.18 20.33 -1.80
CA GLY A 748 -28.98 20.03 -0.61
C GLY A 748 -28.32 20.38 0.71
N ALA A 749 -28.71 19.67 1.75
CA ALA A 749 -28.22 19.82 3.09
C ALA A 749 -27.90 18.46 3.70
N SER A 750 -26.90 17.74 3.18
CA SER A 750 -26.25 16.63 3.86
C SER A 750 -24.95 17.11 4.51
N LEU A 751 -24.38 16.31 5.44
CA LEU A 751 -23.06 16.64 6.02
C LEU A 751 -21.98 16.71 4.94
N ALA A 752 -22.01 15.80 3.97
CA ALA A 752 -21.05 15.76 2.88
C ALA A 752 -21.15 16.96 1.91
N GLU A 753 -22.34 17.57 1.77
CA GLU A 753 -22.59 18.77 0.95
C GLU A 753 -22.28 20.07 1.71
N ALA A 754 -22.64 20.12 2.99
CA ALA A 754 -22.75 21.37 3.75
C ALA A 754 -21.59 21.60 4.75
N VAL A 755 -20.88 20.55 5.17
CA VAL A 755 -19.67 20.69 6.02
C VAL A 755 -18.44 20.62 5.14
N VAL A 756 -17.71 21.73 5.07
CA VAL A 756 -16.64 21.93 4.11
C VAL A 756 -15.32 22.32 4.77
N PRO A 757 -14.15 22.04 4.14
CA PRO A 757 -12.86 22.42 4.70
C PRO A 757 -12.53 23.89 4.40
N VAL A 758 -11.81 24.50 5.34
CA VAL A 758 -11.02 25.70 5.13
C VAL A 758 -9.61 25.42 5.61
N LEU A 759 -8.62 25.63 4.74
CA LEU A 759 -7.22 25.46 5.10
C LEU A 759 -6.49 26.80 5.08
N VAL A 760 -5.64 27.01 6.07
CA VAL A 760 -4.73 28.16 6.13
C VAL A 760 -3.30 27.64 6.13
N ALA A 761 -2.61 27.82 5.02
CA ALA A 761 -1.21 27.42 4.87
C ALA A 761 -0.29 28.61 5.04
N ARG A 762 0.72 28.50 5.93
CA ARG A 762 1.77 29.50 6.12
C ARG A 762 2.89 29.25 5.13
N LEU A 763 3.26 30.28 4.37
CA LEU A 763 4.27 30.21 3.31
C LEU A 763 5.60 30.86 3.69
N ASP A 764 5.68 31.56 4.81
CA ASP A 764 6.86 32.28 5.29
C ASP A 764 7.85 31.42 6.09
N THR A 765 7.44 30.21 6.51
CA THR A 765 8.30 29.24 7.15
C THR A 765 8.91 28.33 6.08
N ALA A 766 10.16 28.60 5.68
CA ALA A 766 10.82 27.77 4.70
C ALA A 766 11.19 26.39 5.29
N ALA A 767 10.59 25.33 4.81
CA ALA A 767 11.34 24.11 4.64
C ALA A 767 12.27 24.38 3.45
N GLN A 768 13.58 24.48 3.67
CA GLN A 768 14.55 24.44 2.57
C GLN A 768 14.44 23.06 1.93
N ALA A 769 13.69 22.97 0.85
CA ALA A 769 13.82 21.84 -0.06
C ALA A 769 15.27 21.92 -0.60
N ASP A 770 16.12 21.07 -0.09
CA ASP A 770 17.45 20.83 -0.64
C ASP A 770 17.23 20.42 -2.12
N LEU A 771 17.53 21.34 -3.04
CA LEU A 771 17.65 21.07 -4.47
C LEU A 771 18.92 20.26 -4.68
N ARG A 772 18.99 19.05 -4.14
CA ARG A 772 20.01 18.07 -4.48
C ARG A 772 19.86 17.79 -5.96
N LYS A 773 20.97 17.81 -6.68
CA LYS A 773 21.02 17.34 -8.07
C LYS A 773 20.72 15.84 -8.09
N VAL A 774 19.45 15.52 -8.21
CA VAL A 774 18.97 14.16 -8.33
C VAL A 774 19.03 13.78 -9.81
N MET A 775 19.72 12.71 -10.13
CA MET A 775 19.77 12.20 -11.51
C MET A 775 18.79 11.02 -11.63
N VAL A 776 17.68 11.28 -12.31
CA VAL A 776 16.68 10.26 -12.66
C VAL A 776 16.84 9.90 -14.13
N GLU A 777 16.98 8.64 -14.45
CA GLU A 777 17.02 8.13 -15.81
C GLU A 777 15.71 7.45 -16.18
N LEU A 778 15.22 7.68 -17.40
CA LEU A 778 14.01 7.07 -17.93
C LEU A 778 14.36 6.17 -19.11
N GLY A 779 13.78 4.95 -19.14
CA GLY A 779 13.97 3.97 -20.20
C GLY A 779 12.64 3.37 -20.69
N TYR A 780 12.65 2.84 -21.92
CA TYR A 780 11.54 2.06 -22.46
C TYR A 780 12.07 0.94 -23.36
N LYS A 781 11.66 -0.32 -23.09
CA LYS A 781 11.92 -1.54 -23.91
C LYS A 781 13.28 -1.55 -24.64
N ASN A 782 14.37 -1.57 -23.88
CA ASN A 782 15.74 -1.60 -24.45
C ASN A 782 16.06 -0.46 -25.43
N GLY A 783 15.49 0.73 -25.22
CA GLY A 783 15.73 1.93 -26.03
C GLY A 783 14.78 2.11 -27.23
N ALA A 784 13.70 1.33 -27.31
CA ALA A 784 12.65 1.55 -28.30
C ALA A 784 12.04 2.97 -28.19
N LYS A 785 11.74 3.58 -29.33
CA LYS A 785 11.18 4.94 -29.38
C LYS A 785 9.68 4.99 -29.74
N ARG A 786 9.08 3.83 -29.98
CA ARG A 786 7.65 3.70 -30.34
C ARG A 786 6.92 2.82 -29.37
N ILE A 787 5.73 3.26 -28.97
CA ILE A 787 4.83 2.48 -28.10
C ILE A 787 3.71 1.87 -28.97
N THR A 788 3.45 0.57 -28.74
CA THR A 788 2.40 -0.20 -29.44
C THR A 788 1.26 -0.57 -28.51
N THR A 789 1.22 -0.03 -27.30
CA THR A 789 0.21 -0.31 -26.28
C THR A 789 -0.21 0.98 -25.61
N PHE A 790 -1.47 1.05 -25.16
CA PHE A 790 -1.98 2.17 -24.36
C PHE A 790 -1.43 2.19 -22.93
N MET A 791 -0.71 1.15 -22.53
CA MET A 791 -0.08 1.06 -21.20
C MET A 791 1.42 0.71 -21.33
N PRO A 792 2.25 1.64 -21.87
CA PRO A 792 3.69 1.44 -21.89
C PRO A 792 4.26 1.39 -20.45
N VAL A 793 5.15 0.44 -20.21
CA VAL A 793 5.89 0.34 -18.95
C VAL A 793 7.20 1.13 -19.10
N ILE A 794 7.32 2.17 -18.31
CA ILE A 794 8.51 3.05 -18.27
C ILE A 794 9.42 2.58 -17.14
N GLU A 795 10.68 2.36 -17.48
CA GLU A 795 11.72 2.07 -16.52
C GLU A 795 12.25 3.37 -15.92
N VAL A 796 12.28 3.47 -14.61
CA VAL A 796 12.75 4.63 -13.86
C VAL A 796 13.89 4.20 -12.97
N PHE A 797 15.03 4.88 -13.05
CA PHE A 797 16.21 4.61 -12.28
C PHE A 797 16.72 5.87 -11.59
N LEU A 798 17.01 5.77 -10.29
CA LEU A 798 17.65 6.84 -9.53
C LEU A 798 19.16 6.57 -9.46
N SER A 799 19.96 7.37 -10.15
CA SER A 799 21.40 7.28 -10.12
C SER A 799 21.96 7.84 -8.81
N SER A 800 22.90 7.15 -8.20
CA SER A 800 23.61 7.60 -7.00
C SER A 800 25.00 8.08 -7.38
N ASP A 801 25.19 9.38 -7.56
CA ASP A 801 26.53 9.96 -7.79
C ASP A 801 27.33 10.20 -6.50
N ASP A 802 26.74 9.97 -5.33
CA ASP A 802 27.37 10.22 -4.04
C ASP A 802 27.39 8.96 -3.17
N MET A 803 28.58 8.39 -2.97
CA MET A 803 28.79 7.20 -2.13
C MET A 803 28.44 7.40 -0.63
N PHE A 804 28.05 8.60 -0.23
CA PHE A 804 27.77 8.96 1.17
C PHE A 804 26.32 9.30 1.48
N SER A 805 25.40 9.23 0.48
CA SER A 805 23.96 9.53 0.67
C SER A 805 23.07 8.27 0.53
N GLN A 806 23.26 7.29 1.40
CA GLN A 806 22.55 6.00 1.30
C GLN A 806 21.07 6.02 1.73
N ASP A 807 20.55 7.10 2.33
CA ASP A 807 19.27 7.04 3.06
C ASP A 807 18.17 8.03 2.64
N THR A 808 18.27 8.72 1.50
CA THR A 808 17.21 9.66 1.09
C THR A 808 16.44 9.16 -0.11
N SER A 809 15.24 8.67 0.12
CA SER A 809 14.28 8.39 -0.96
C SER A 809 13.89 9.69 -1.69
N VAL A 810 13.66 9.58 -2.99
CA VAL A 810 13.21 10.68 -3.85
C VAL A 810 11.84 10.35 -4.39
N GLU A 811 10.90 11.26 -4.19
CA GLU A 811 9.57 11.17 -4.77
C GLU A 811 9.56 11.86 -6.13
N ILE A 812 9.06 11.17 -7.15
CA ILE A 812 8.93 11.70 -8.51
C ILE A 812 7.49 11.57 -9.01
N LEU A 813 7.08 12.50 -9.85
CA LEU A 813 5.85 12.45 -10.63
C LEU A 813 6.21 12.12 -12.07
N LEU A 814 5.58 11.08 -12.63
CA LEU A 814 5.70 10.79 -14.07
C LEU A 814 4.50 11.35 -14.81
N GLU A 815 4.74 11.99 -15.94
CA GLU A 815 3.68 12.44 -16.86
C GLU A 815 4.12 12.25 -18.30
N ALA A 816 3.22 11.77 -19.16
CA ALA A 816 3.39 11.85 -20.58
C ALA A 816 2.73 13.13 -21.11
N GLN A 817 3.50 14.00 -21.78
CA GLN A 817 3.02 15.29 -22.28
C GLN A 817 3.22 15.42 -23.79
N ASP A 818 2.24 15.99 -24.48
CA ASP A 818 2.33 16.31 -25.89
C ASP A 818 3.30 17.49 -26.15
N SER A 819 3.43 17.90 -27.42
CA SER A 819 4.30 19.03 -27.80
C SER A 819 3.82 20.39 -27.26
N LYS A 820 2.57 20.50 -26.83
CA LYS A 820 1.95 21.69 -26.23
C LYS A 820 2.02 21.71 -24.72
N GLY A 821 2.49 20.59 -24.10
CA GLY A 821 2.55 20.41 -22.65
C GLY A 821 1.25 19.91 -22.02
N ASN A 822 0.28 19.44 -22.83
CA ASN A 822 -0.91 18.79 -22.29
C ASN A 822 -0.55 17.37 -21.82
N VAL A 823 -1.08 16.97 -20.69
CA VAL A 823 -0.91 15.60 -20.18
C VAL A 823 -1.74 14.64 -21.04
N VAL A 824 -1.07 13.68 -21.66
CA VAL A 824 -1.64 12.65 -22.55
C VAL A 824 -1.43 11.24 -22.02
N GLY A 825 -0.89 11.12 -20.82
CA GLY A 825 -0.74 9.85 -20.09
C GLY A 825 -0.21 10.05 -18.67
N GLU A 826 -0.70 9.22 -17.76
CA GLU A 826 -0.36 9.25 -16.34
C GLU A 826 -0.02 7.86 -15.80
N PRO A 827 0.76 7.76 -14.70
CA PRO A 827 1.03 6.47 -14.06
C PRO A 827 -0.27 5.82 -13.60
N ARG A 828 -0.42 4.52 -13.83
CA ARG A 828 -1.53 3.75 -13.28
C ARG A 828 -1.41 3.69 -11.76
N PRO A 829 -2.47 4.05 -11.00
CA PRO A 829 -2.46 3.90 -9.54
C PRO A 829 -2.32 2.45 -9.10
N GLY A 830 -1.67 2.24 -7.97
CA GLY A 830 -1.47 0.91 -7.37
C GLY A 830 -0.03 0.39 -7.55
N GLY A 831 0.36 -0.62 -6.79
CA GLY A 831 1.72 -1.14 -6.76
C GLY A 831 2.73 -0.07 -6.30
N GLU A 832 3.65 0.29 -7.19
CA GLU A 832 4.72 1.27 -6.93
C GLU A 832 4.27 2.74 -7.01
N VAL A 833 3.04 3.00 -7.44
CA VAL A 833 2.48 4.36 -7.59
C VAL A 833 1.54 4.68 -6.44
N ASN A 834 1.86 5.73 -5.69
CA ASN A 834 0.98 6.21 -4.63
C ASN A 834 -0.39 6.61 -5.21
N PRO A 835 -1.49 5.99 -4.78
CA PRO A 835 -2.81 6.25 -5.37
C PRO A 835 -3.33 7.67 -5.11
N ALA A 836 -2.92 8.31 -4.01
CA ALA A 836 -3.35 9.67 -3.67
C ALA A 836 -2.54 10.75 -4.39
N THR A 837 -1.21 10.57 -4.47
CA THR A 837 -0.30 11.57 -5.04
C THR A 837 0.13 11.29 -6.47
N ARG A 838 -0.13 10.10 -7.01
CA ARG A 838 0.35 9.61 -8.32
C ARG A 838 1.88 9.64 -8.45
N THR A 839 2.58 9.73 -7.33
CA THR A 839 4.04 9.77 -7.28
C THR A 839 4.63 8.38 -7.09
N VAL A 840 5.90 8.26 -7.44
CA VAL A 840 6.72 7.05 -7.25
C VAL A 840 7.88 7.42 -6.34
N THR A 841 8.06 6.67 -5.28
CA THR A 841 9.23 6.83 -4.38
C THR A 841 10.35 5.93 -4.87
N LEU A 842 11.55 6.49 -5.05
CA LEU A 842 12.75 5.80 -5.49
C LEU A 842 13.84 5.90 -4.42
N MET A 843 14.54 4.80 -4.19
CA MET A 843 15.78 4.79 -3.42
C MET A 843 16.99 4.93 -4.34
N PRO A 844 18.12 5.50 -3.89
CA PRO A 844 19.34 5.53 -4.68
C PRO A 844 19.78 4.14 -5.15
N GLY A 845 20.06 4.01 -6.45
CA GLY A 845 20.39 2.74 -7.09
C GLY A 845 19.17 1.85 -7.43
N GLN A 846 17.97 2.23 -7.01
CA GLN A 846 16.75 1.48 -7.29
C GLN A 846 16.23 1.72 -8.71
N ARG A 847 15.78 0.64 -9.34
CA ARG A 847 15.14 0.63 -10.65
C ARG A 847 13.71 0.14 -10.48
N LYS A 848 12.73 0.90 -11.01
CA LYS A 848 11.30 0.55 -10.97
C LYS A 848 10.70 0.56 -12.36
N GLN A 849 9.68 -0.27 -12.55
CA GLN A 849 8.91 -0.34 -13.79
C GLN A 849 7.50 0.19 -13.55
N ILE A 850 7.15 1.29 -14.20
CA ILE A 850 5.91 2.01 -13.98
C ILE A 850 5.07 1.98 -15.24
N ALA A 851 3.87 1.42 -15.15
CA ALA A 851 2.89 1.45 -16.23
C ALA A 851 2.28 2.86 -16.33
N VAL A 852 2.35 3.45 -17.51
CA VAL A 852 1.74 4.76 -17.80
C VAL A 852 0.53 4.52 -18.69
N ARG A 853 -0.67 4.88 -18.22
CA ARG A 853 -1.89 4.81 -19.01
C ARG A 853 -1.94 6.03 -19.92
N MET A 854 -1.94 5.79 -21.21
CA MET A 854 -2.07 6.81 -22.24
C MET A 854 -3.54 7.13 -22.50
N ASP A 855 -3.79 8.35 -22.95
CA ASP A 855 -5.09 8.76 -23.49
C ASP A 855 -5.39 7.94 -24.76
N ASP A 856 -6.55 7.31 -24.80
CA ASP A 856 -6.95 6.40 -25.89
C ASP A 856 -7.09 7.10 -27.25
N GLU A 857 -7.36 8.42 -27.26
CA GLU A 857 -7.48 9.22 -28.46
C GLU A 857 -6.14 9.83 -28.92
N PHE A 858 -5.13 9.85 -28.10
CA PHE A 858 -3.87 10.50 -28.42
C PHE A 858 -3.05 9.71 -29.44
N ARG A 859 -2.60 10.40 -30.48
CA ARG A 859 -1.68 9.89 -31.52
C ARG A 859 -0.58 10.89 -31.77
N GLY A 860 0.67 10.42 -31.88
CA GLY A 860 1.82 11.25 -32.21
C GLY A 860 2.99 11.17 -31.23
N LYS A 861 3.84 12.18 -31.27
CA LYS A 861 5.03 12.26 -30.40
C LYS A 861 4.68 12.90 -29.07
N PHE A 862 5.24 12.33 -28.02
CA PHE A 862 5.10 12.81 -26.65
C PHE A 862 6.40 12.65 -25.86
N LYS A 863 6.48 13.28 -24.71
CA LYS A 863 7.59 13.16 -23.77
C LYS A 863 7.08 12.59 -22.47
N VAL A 864 7.69 11.51 -22.00
CA VAL A 864 7.53 11.09 -20.60
C VAL A 864 8.50 11.91 -19.78
N LEU A 865 8.00 12.62 -18.78
CA LEU A 865 8.75 13.48 -17.88
C LEU A 865 8.82 12.86 -16.48
N ALA A 866 9.98 12.81 -15.89
CA ALA A 866 10.14 12.62 -14.45
C ALA A 866 10.21 14.00 -13.81
N LEU A 867 9.22 14.37 -13.03
CA LEU A 867 9.06 15.71 -12.46
C LEU A 867 9.25 15.66 -10.93
N ASN A 868 9.78 16.74 -10.39
CA ASN A 868 9.66 16.99 -8.96
C ASN A 868 8.18 17.25 -8.63
N PRO A 869 7.56 16.49 -7.71
CA PRO A 869 6.12 16.60 -7.46
C PRO A 869 5.70 17.94 -6.86
N THR A 870 6.62 18.68 -6.25
CA THR A 870 6.35 19.98 -5.62
C THR A 870 6.58 21.15 -6.59
N THR A 871 7.69 21.12 -7.34
CA THR A 871 8.11 22.25 -8.19
C THR A 871 7.71 22.10 -9.65
N LEU A 872 7.32 20.88 -10.07
CA LEU A 872 7.13 20.45 -11.47
C LEU A 872 8.37 20.65 -12.35
N ALA A 873 9.55 20.85 -11.77
CA ALA A 873 10.79 20.86 -12.49
C ALA A 873 11.13 19.46 -12.99
N ALA A 874 11.49 19.35 -14.28
CA ALA A 874 11.85 18.07 -14.84
C ALA A 874 13.24 17.62 -14.38
N TYR A 875 13.35 16.45 -13.80
CA TYR A 875 14.62 15.75 -13.56
C TYR A 875 15.16 15.17 -14.87
N SER A 876 14.30 14.54 -15.66
CA SER A 876 14.67 13.96 -16.96
C SER A 876 13.46 13.82 -17.88
N ASN A 877 13.71 13.49 -19.15
CA ASN A 877 12.65 13.23 -20.12
C ASN A 877 13.04 12.09 -21.08
N LEU A 878 12.01 11.39 -21.58
CA LEU A 878 12.11 10.34 -22.58
C LEU A 878 11.13 10.64 -23.72
N VAL A 879 11.63 10.78 -24.95
CA VAL A 879 10.78 11.07 -26.13
C VAL A 879 10.34 9.75 -26.77
N LEU A 880 9.02 9.60 -26.89
CA LEU A 880 8.37 8.44 -27.49
C LEU A 880 7.33 8.87 -28.55
N GLU A 881 6.87 7.93 -29.36
CA GLU A 881 5.85 8.11 -30.39
C GLU A 881 4.85 6.95 -30.33
N THR A 882 3.57 7.25 -30.51
CA THR A 882 2.54 6.19 -30.58
C THR A 882 2.60 5.49 -31.95
N ASP A 883 2.49 4.15 -31.92
CA ASP A 883 2.45 3.29 -33.09
C ASP A 883 1.42 2.16 -32.83
N TYR A 884 0.18 2.60 -32.55
CA TYR A 884 -0.90 1.65 -32.33
C TYR A 884 -1.34 1.07 -33.68
N THR A 885 -1.15 -0.21 -33.89
CA THR A 885 -1.76 -0.94 -35.00
C THR A 885 -3.27 -0.95 -34.80
N GLU A 886 -4.01 -0.46 -35.79
CA GLU A 886 -5.47 -0.56 -35.90
C GLU A 886 -5.96 -2.01 -35.84
#